data_2502c2372aa72c5b6b739a8ced8774cd
#
_entry.id   2502c2372aa72c5b6b739a8ced8774cd
#
_cell.length_a   1.000
_cell.length_b   1.000
_cell.length_c   1.000
_cell.angle_alpha   90.00
_cell.angle_beta   90.00
_cell.angle_gamma   90.00
#
_symmetry.space_group_name_H-M   'P 1'
#
loop_
_entity.id
_entity.type
_entity.pdbx_description
1 polymer ?
#
loop_
_entity_poly.entity_id
_entity_poly.type
_entity_poly.pdbx_seq_one_letter_code
_entity_poly.pdbx_strand_id
1 'polypeptide(L)'
;MKTNHRLFLYCNFLLPKKEWLLAIIVMLMATINVSAQNTQIVTGIVTSAKDKMPAPGVNILIKGTNTVTTTDLDGQYSIKAAPSDILIFSYISYASQEIAVSTKTQINVALKDDLTALDEVVVIGYGTQKKSDLSGSVGVVNMESAKKTVTYDAAKMLQGQVAGVTVQSSGEPGGFVNIKIRGLNSFSNNNPLFVIDGMIVDSPFDFAPGDIESMQVLKDASSAAIYGVRGANGVVIITTKKGKAGKLNIKYKSLVGFQNVAKTWDVTDRLGYQNITSAAELNAGLSVAPGNDPNNSSYISDVNTNWQDAAYETGIIENHSLAFNGGTEDLAYNMNMDYFKNTSYIKSPQDYERLSMNLNLNGKKGKFKYGTKIGFTQSDKENFNSYVGETAIAALLGAIPTMPVYDENRLGGYGGTDNLTQRAISLNVIGFNNLITNNGKRNRFIGNIWGEYEIVKGLKYKLDASFDRLDYVNRKFVPQSDLGWYYITTKEEASLDVSTGNETKTFLNNLLTYSLDINKHRFDALAGWVQERKDYYNHWSRGVGYDFGEISKLQYADDNSTGESETAITGTSYISRINYSFDDRYLFQANFRQDKSSLFSENYNTTNAYSFSGAWKLSNEKFINLPEWVNTIKLRGSYGKLGNNTIPAYFFATTINSFAGYNFNNELAPGTTVVASLDPNVRWEDNKTTDVALELGMFNNALQFTAEYFVKNSSNLLVGVPLPFSTGAFPASITTNAGAMRNKGFEFSASYNNNNNAFKYSISANLGTLKNEVLQIGINGNPIYGAASKTEVGRSMGEIYAYETDGIFQNAAELAAAPTQTNAGVGDIRFKDINGDGMISDLDRTFQGVTIPKYSYGMNLSGSYKNWDISMFWQGAGGNKVFNSIYRNLMSGQYGNHSTDMLNYWTPTNTNTDIPRPIIGDPNANGRDSNRFIEDGDYIKLQTMEIGYEIPVPATSFIQKAKLFVNGQNLLIISKYRGSDPDFNSNDGSFSRGYDGGSFPNPRTVSLGLEVNF
;
A
#
# COMPACT_ATOMS: atom_id res chain seq x y z
N MET A 1 -52.74 -24.90 10.12
CA MET A 1 -53.40 -24.71 8.81
C MET A 1 -52.51 -23.83 7.92
N LYS A 2 -52.16 -24.38 6.78
CA LYS A 2 -51.45 -23.79 5.63
C LYS A 2 -49.99 -23.38 5.84
N THR A 3 -49.14 -24.37 5.61
CA THR A 3 -47.76 -24.38 5.25
C THR A 3 -47.48 -23.59 3.95
N ASN A 4 -46.43 -22.78 3.98
CA ASN A 4 -45.73 -22.39 2.75
C ASN A 4 -44.25 -22.67 2.91
N HIS A 5 -43.82 -23.80 2.39
CA HIS A 5 -42.43 -24.15 2.16
C HIS A 5 -41.89 -23.27 1.01
N ARG A 6 -40.91 -22.43 1.31
CA ARG A 6 -40.00 -21.94 0.29
C ARG A 6 -38.76 -22.83 0.27
N LEU A 7 -38.64 -23.60 -0.80
CA LEU A 7 -37.44 -24.34 -1.16
C LEU A 7 -36.30 -23.35 -1.38
N PHE A 8 -35.29 -23.40 -0.51
CA PHE A 8 -33.98 -22.87 -0.82
C PHE A 8 -33.24 -23.91 -1.66
N LEU A 9 -33.13 -23.64 -2.95
CA LEU A 9 -32.23 -24.37 -3.85
C LEU A 9 -30.80 -23.95 -3.51
N TYR A 10 -30.06 -24.77 -2.77
CA TYR A 10 -28.61 -24.75 -2.69
C TYR A 10 -28.05 -25.17 -4.05
N CYS A 11 -27.70 -24.24 -4.89
CA CYS A 11 -26.77 -24.52 -6.01
C CYS A 11 -25.37 -24.68 -5.43
N ASN A 12 -25.01 -25.91 -5.09
CA ASN A 12 -23.60 -26.31 -4.96
C ASN A 12 -22.98 -26.23 -6.37
N PHE A 13 -22.28 -25.14 -6.68
CA PHE A 13 -21.34 -25.13 -7.79
C PHE A 13 -20.14 -26.02 -7.40
N LEU A 14 -20.20 -27.26 -7.86
CA LEU A 14 -19.05 -28.14 -7.90
C LEU A 14 -18.00 -27.51 -8.82
N LEU A 15 -16.94 -27.00 -8.25
CA LEU A 15 -15.72 -26.63 -9.00
C LEU A 15 -15.16 -27.90 -9.66
N PRO A 16 -14.92 -27.90 -10.97
CA PRO A 16 -14.34 -29.06 -11.64
C PRO A 16 -12.90 -29.25 -11.19
N LYS A 17 -12.55 -30.51 -10.90
CA LYS A 17 -11.19 -30.96 -10.63
C LYS A 17 -10.26 -30.51 -11.77
N LYS A 18 -8.98 -30.26 -11.44
CA LYS A 18 -7.90 -29.78 -12.34
C LYS A 18 -7.85 -30.38 -13.75
N GLU A 19 -8.38 -31.58 -13.92
CA GLU A 19 -8.37 -32.35 -15.17
C GLU A 19 -9.32 -31.81 -16.25
N TRP A 20 -10.37 -31.07 -15.89
CA TRP A 20 -11.35 -30.51 -16.84
C TRP A 20 -10.89 -29.18 -17.49
N LEU A 21 -9.99 -28.46 -16.86
CA LEU A 21 -9.42 -27.23 -17.43
C LEU A 21 -8.53 -27.54 -18.65
N LEU A 22 -7.82 -28.68 -18.63
CA LEU A 22 -6.98 -29.11 -19.76
C LEU A 22 -7.84 -29.51 -20.98
N ALA A 23 -9.00 -30.13 -20.76
CA ALA A 23 -9.88 -30.58 -21.83
C ALA A 23 -10.54 -29.41 -22.58
N ILE A 24 -10.85 -28.31 -21.90
CA ILE A 24 -11.43 -27.10 -22.53
C ILE A 24 -10.37 -26.37 -23.38
N ILE A 25 -9.12 -26.37 -22.95
CA ILE A 25 -8.02 -25.76 -23.69
C ILE A 25 -7.72 -26.51 -25.00
N VAL A 26 -7.83 -27.84 -25.01
CA VAL A 26 -7.61 -28.66 -26.19
C VAL A 26 -8.76 -28.53 -27.18
N MET A 27 -9.99 -28.32 -26.77
CA MET A 27 -11.16 -28.17 -27.63
C MET A 27 -11.24 -26.83 -28.37
N LEU A 28 -10.59 -25.78 -27.84
CA LEU A 28 -10.52 -24.44 -28.46
C LEU A 28 -9.46 -24.33 -29.56
N MET A 29 -8.54 -25.31 -29.68
CA MET A 29 -7.46 -25.29 -30.68
C MET A 29 -7.82 -25.90 -32.05
N ALA A 30 -9.03 -26.39 -32.24
CA ALA A 30 -9.36 -27.26 -33.41
C ALA A 30 -10.01 -26.58 -34.64
N THR A 31 -10.11 -25.25 -34.68
CA THR A 31 -10.73 -24.57 -35.84
C THR A 31 -9.89 -23.42 -36.38
N ILE A 32 -8.91 -23.70 -37.21
CA ILE A 32 -8.24 -22.67 -38.03
C ILE A 32 -8.24 -23.12 -39.48
N ASN A 33 -9.03 -22.42 -40.30
CA ASN A 33 -8.96 -22.54 -41.74
C ASN A 33 -7.95 -21.54 -42.31
N VAL A 34 -6.96 -22.03 -43.03
CA VAL A 34 -5.97 -21.22 -43.75
C VAL A 34 -6.38 -21.03 -45.19
N SER A 35 -6.61 -19.78 -45.61
CA SER A 35 -6.79 -19.41 -47.01
C SER A 35 -5.49 -18.83 -47.58
N ALA A 36 -5.01 -19.36 -48.70
CA ALA A 36 -3.84 -18.86 -49.40
C ALA A 36 -4.19 -17.57 -50.18
N GLN A 37 -3.46 -16.48 -49.92
CA GLN A 37 -3.56 -15.20 -50.64
C GLN A 37 -2.46 -15.06 -51.69
N ASN A 38 -2.81 -14.52 -52.88
CA ASN A 38 -1.83 -14.11 -53.88
C ASN A 38 -1.04 -12.89 -53.41
N THR A 39 0.24 -13.05 -53.18
CA THR A 39 1.13 -11.97 -52.74
C THR A 39 2.07 -11.52 -53.88
N GLN A 40 2.37 -10.23 -53.92
CA GLN A 40 3.39 -9.62 -54.76
C GLN A 40 4.56 -9.05 -53.95
N ILE A 41 5.73 -8.91 -54.58
CA ILE A 41 6.88 -8.27 -53.90
C ILE A 41 6.73 -6.76 -54.07
N VAL A 42 6.65 -6.03 -52.96
CA VAL A 42 6.63 -4.56 -52.90
C VAL A 42 7.99 -4.08 -52.40
N THR A 43 8.61 -3.18 -53.15
CA THR A 43 9.91 -2.56 -52.83
C THR A 43 9.76 -1.03 -52.73
N GLY A 44 10.74 -0.36 -52.16
CA GLY A 44 10.77 1.10 -52.09
C GLY A 44 11.88 1.65 -51.19
N ILE A 45 11.97 2.97 -51.16
CA ILE A 45 12.94 3.70 -50.33
C ILE A 45 12.18 4.53 -49.28
N VAL A 46 12.62 4.42 -48.03
CA VAL A 46 12.11 5.28 -46.94
C VAL A 46 13.13 6.37 -46.65
N THR A 47 12.67 7.61 -46.63
CA THR A 47 13.51 8.79 -46.34
C THR A 47 12.87 9.62 -45.24
N SER A 48 13.67 10.46 -44.56
CA SER A 48 13.14 11.51 -43.70
C SER A 48 12.57 12.65 -44.51
N ALA A 49 11.39 13.14 -44.18
CA ALA A 49 10.75 14.27 -44.88
C ALA A 49 11.51 15.58 -44.64
N LYS A 50 12.27 15.69 -43.55
CA LYS A 50 12.99 16.91 -43.12
C LYS A 50 14.27 17.17 -43.92
N ASP A 51 15.11 16.16 -44.03
CA ASP A 51 16.46 16.27 -44.65
C ASP A 51 16.62 15.42 -45.90
N LYS A 52 15.59 14.65 -46.30
CA LYS A 52 15.56 13.73 -47.44
C LYS A 52 16.63 12.63 -47.40
N MET A 53 17.28 12.42 -46.24
CA MET A 53 18.24 11.33 -46.10
C MET A 53 17.54 9.97 -46.01
N PRO A 54 18.18 8.89 -46.47
CA PRO A 54 17.67 7.53 -46.23
C PRO A 54 17.45 7.27 -44.78
N ALA A 55 16.36 6.57 -44.44
CA ALA A 55 16.02 6.19 -43.05
C ALA A 55 16.26 4.69 -42.87
N PRO A 56 17.44 4.27 -42.37
CA PRO A 56 17.73 2.86 -42.12
C PRO A 56 17.01 2.35 -40.86
N GLY A 57 16.62 1.08 -40.86
CA GLY A 57 16.00 0.44 -39.69
C GLY A 57 14.51 0.79 -39.47
N VAL A 58 13.83 1.38 -40.45
CA VAL A 58 12.39 1.61 -40.42
C VAL A 58 11.65 0.27 -40.47
N ASN A 59 10.76 0.03 -39.55
CA ASN A 59 9.90 -1.16 -39.56
C ASN A 59 8.75 -0.97 -40.54
N ILE A 60 8.57 -1.92 -41.46
CA ILE A 60 7.48 -1.98 -42.39
C ILE A 60 6.65 -3.22 -42.09
N LEU A 61 5.46 -3.03 -41.56
CA LEU A 61 4.54 -4.09 -41.11
C LEU A 61 3.32 -4.13 -42.02
N ILE A 62 2.91 -5.33 -42.41
CA ILE A 62 1.59 -5.52 -43.08
C ILE A 62 0.51 -5.46 -42.01
N LYS A 63 -0.39 -4.48 -42.09
CA LYS A 63 -1.48 -4.24 -41.14
C LYS A 63 -2.29 -5.50 -40.88
N GLY A 64 -2.45 -5.88 -39.62
CA GLY A 64 -3.20 -7.07 -39.22
C GLY A 64 -2.44 -8.40 -39.43
N THR A 65 -1.12 -8.36 -39.68
CA THR A 65 -0.28 -9.55 -39.80
C THR A 65 1.01 -9.38 -38.97
N ASN A 66 1.78 -10.43 -38.81
CA ASN A 66 3.13 -10.37 -38.22
C ASN A 66 4.24 -10.31 -39.29
N THR A 67 3.89 -10.08 -40.54
CA THR A 67 4.88 -9.93 -41.62
C THR A 67 5.53 -8.57 -41.53
N VAL A 68 6.80 -8.54 -41.17
CA VAL A 68 7.60 -7.33 -40.97
C VAL A 68 8.87 -7.41 -41.80
N THR A 69 9.33 -6.28 -42.32
CA THR A 69 10.68 -6.09 -42.86
C THR A 69 11.25 -4.75 -42.35
N THR A 70 12.56 -4.58 -42.47
CA THR A 70 13.23 -3.33 -42.08
C THR A 70 13.99 -2.76 -43.27
N THR A 71 14.13 -1.43 -43.32
CA THR A 71 14.99 -0.79 -44.31
C THR A 71 16.46 -1.05 -44.03
N ASP A 72 17.25 -1.21 -45.10
CA ASP A 72 18.71 -1.27 -45.06
C ASP A 72 19.37 0.10 -44.84
N LEU A 73 20.70 0.16 -44.93
CA LEU A 73 21.48 1.40 -44.71
C LEU A 73 21.15 2.51 -45.75
N ASP A 74 20.68 2.13 -46.93
CA ASP A 74 20.25 3.04 -47.99
C ASP A 74 18.74 3.33 -47.96
N GLY A 75 18.05 2.93 -46.88
CA GLY A 75 16.62 3.14 -46.68
C GLY A 75 15.75 2.25 -47.58
N GLN A 76 16.32 1.22 -48.25
CA GLN A 76 15.58 0.34 -49.15
C GLN A 76 14.91 -0.79 -48.39
N TYR A 77 13.74 -1.23 -48.87
CA TYR A 77 13.04 -2.37 -48.30
C TYR A 77 12.40 -3.25 -49.37
N SER A 78 12.12 -4.48 -49.02
CA SER A 78 11.38 -5.43 -49.83
C SER A 78 10.46 -6.26 -48.91
N ILE A 79 9.15 -6.35 -49.28
CA ILE A 79 8.17 -7.10 -48.47
C ILE A 79 7.19 -7.81 -49.42
N LYS A 80 6.77 -9.03 -49.07
CA LYS A 80 5.71 -9.74 -49.78
C LYS A 80 4.35 -9.33 -49.22
N ALA A 81 3.50 -8.70 -50.03
CA ALA A 81 2.19 -8.23 -49.59
C ALA A 81 1.14 -8.52 -50.67
N ALA A 82 -0.12 -8.69 -50.23
CA ALA A 82 -1.26 -8.80 -51.16
C ALA A 82 -1.71 -7.41 -51.61
N PRO A 83 -2.37 -7.29 -52.76
CA PRO A 83 -2.93 -6.00 -53.24
C PRO A 83 -3.93 -5.36 -52.27
N SER A 84 -4.58 -6.15 -51.41
CA SER A 84 -5.51 -5.69 -50.39
C SER A 84 -4.85 -5.18 -49.12
N ASP A 85 -3.51 -5.40 -48.98
CA ASP A 85 -2.78 -5.11 -47.74
C ASP A 85 -2.47 -3.60 -47.61
N ILE A 86 -2.30 -3.18 -46.36
CA ILE A 86 -1.83 -1.84 -45.98
C ILE A 86 -0.47 -2.03 -45.30
N LEU A 87 0.54 -1.30 -45.75
CA LEU A 87 1.85 -1.25 -45.15
C LEU A 87 1.88 -0.14 -44.11
N ILE A 88 2.32 -0.47 -42.87
CA ILE A 88 2.55 0.48 -41.80
C ILE A 88 4.05 0.71 -41.71
N PHE A 89 4.48 1.93 -41.98
CA PHE A 89 5.86 2.37 -41.81
C PHE A 89 6.01 3.03 -40.48
N SER A 90 6.82 2.46 -39.60
CA SER A 90 7.05 2.98 -38.24
C SER A 90 8.54 3.04 -37.91
N TYR A 91 8.97 4.16 -37.34
CA TYR A 91 10.33 4.40 -36.91
C TYR A 91 10.34 5.32 -35.71
N ILE A 92 11.33 5.14 -34.83
CA ILE A 92 11.43 5.93 -33.58
C ILE A 92 11.57 7.41 -33.96
N SER A 93 10.77 8.27 -33.32
CA SER A 93 10.69 9.73 -33.57
C SER A 93 10.05 10.16 -34.88
N TYR A 94 9.39 9.23 -35.59
CA TYR A 94 8.63 9.54 -36.79
C TYR A 94 7.17 9.11 -36.67
N ALA A 95 6.25 9.89 -37.21
CA ALA A 95 4.85 9.54 -37.28
C ALA A 95 4.66 8.29 -38.16
N SER A 96 3.99 7.28 -37.62
CA SER A 96 3.64 6.09 -38.40
C SER A 96 2.77 6.47 -39.61
N GLN A 97 3.09 5.92 -40.78
CA GLN A 97 2.33 6.14 -41.98
C GLN A 97 1.75 4.83 -42.51
N GLU A 98 0.46 4.84 -42.85
CA GLU A 98 -0.23 3.71 -43.44
C GLU A 98 -0.44 3.96 -44.93
N ILE A 99 0.02 3.02 -45.78
CA ILE A 99 -0.09 3.12 -47.25
C ILE A 99 -0.66 1.81 -47.78
N ALA A 100 -1.77 1.90 -48.52
CA ALA A 100 -2.36 0.76 -49.21
C ALA A 100 -1.46 0.28 -50.37
N VAL A 101 -1.24 -1.02 -50.45
CA VAL A 101 -0.43 -1.64 -51.51
C VAL A 101 -1.07 -1.50 -52.87
N SER A 102 -2.35 -1.85 -52.98
CA SER A 102 -3.10 -1.81 -54.26
C SER A 102 -2.30 -2.52 -55.36
N THR A 103 -2.17 -1.93 -56.54
CA THR A 103 -1.41 -2.45 -57.68
C THR A 103 0.07 -1.98 -57.73
N LYS A 104 0.55 -1.32 -56.67
CA LYS A 104 1.89 -0.72 -56.64
C LYS A 104 2.93 -1.76 -56.25
N THR A 105 3.93 -1.97 -57.09
CA THR A 105 5.11 -2.78 -56.77
C THR A 105 6.28 -1.98 -56.19
N GLN A 106 6.20 -0.62 -56.29
CA GLN A 106 7.17 0.28 -55.69
C GLN A 106 6.47 1.38 -54.89
N ILE A 107 6.80 1.51 -53.57
CA ILE A 107 6.21 2.48 -52.66
C ILE A 107 7.35 3.22 -51.93
N ASN A 108 7.62 4.45 -52.30
CA ASN A 108 8.60 5.30 -51.58
C ASN A 108 7.88 6.15 -50.54
N VAL A 109 8.47 6.27 -49.36
CA VAL A 109 7.83 6.93 -48.21
C VAL A 109 8.77 7.97 -47.59
N ALA A 110 8.25 9.20 -47.41
CA ALA A 110 8.95 10.23 -46.66
C ALA A 110 8.32 10.33 -45.25
N LEU A 111 9.02 9.83 -44.21
CA LEU A 111 8.56 9.85 -42.85
C LEU A 111 8.64 11.29 -42.29
N LYS A 112 7.54 11.73 -41.69
CA LYS A 112 7.46 13.02 -41.00
C LYS A 112 7.84 12.81 -39.55
N ASP A 113 8.58 13.78 -38.96
CA ASP A 113 8.90 13.77 -37.53
C ASP A 113 7.62 13.60 -36.71
N ASP A 114 7.66 12.68 -35.77
CA ASP A 114 6.56 12.51 -34.83
C ASP A 114 6.68 13.55 -33.72
N LEU A 115 5.94 14.63 -33.87
CA LEU A 115 5.80 15.63 -32.79
C LEU A 115 4.88 15.14 -31.66
N THR A 116 4.30 13.95 -31.81
CA THR A 116 3.32 13.37 -30.87
C THR A 116 3.95 12.59 -29.71
N ALA A 117 5.26 12.54 -29.55
CA ALA A 117 5.92 12.02 -28.34
C ALA A 117 5.51 12.78 -27.06
N LEU A 118 4.66 13.80 -27.16
CA LEU A 118 4.06 14.59 -26.07
C LEU A 118 2.62 14.20 -25.72
N ASP A 119 2.01 13.28 -26.44
CA ASP A 119 0.60 12.94 -26.25
C ASP A 119 0.39 11.72 -25.33
N GLU A 120 1.10 11.68 -24.19
CA GLU A 120 0.75 10.76 -23.12
C GLU A 120 -0.68 11.08 -22.65
N VAL A 121 -1.60 10.15 -22.89
CA VAL A 121 -3.01 10.31 -22.51
C VAL A 121 -3.19 9.80 -21.08
N VAL A 122 -3.69 10.64 -20.22
CA VAL A 122 -3.94 10.35 -18.80
C VAL A 122 -5.43 10.18 -18.57
N VAL A 123 -5.81 9.16 -17.81
CA VAL A 123 -7.20 8.96 -17.40
C VAL A 123 -7.51 9.91 -16.23
N ILE A 124 -8.50 10.78 -16.39
CA ILE A 124 -8.93 11.69 -15.32
C ILE A 124 -10.44 11.64 -15.19
N GLY A 125 -10.90 11.17 -14.06
CA GLY A 125 -12.31 11.02 -13.82
C GLY A 125 -12.96 10.05 -14.81
N TYR A 126 -14.06 10.48 -15.39
CA TYR A 126 -14.82 9.69 -16.37
C TYR A 126 -14.39 9.97 -17.82
N GLY A 127 -13.14 10.38 -18.05
CA GLY A 127 -12.61 10.67 -19.38
C GLY A 127 -11.09 10.60 -19.44
N THR A 128 -10.55 10.90 -20.60
CA THR A 128 -9.10 10.96 -20.86
C THR A 128 -8.71 12.36 -21.33
N GLN A 129 -7.54 12.82 -20.92
CA GLN A 129 -6.94 14.08 -21.39
C GLN A 129 -5.48 13.87 -21.78
N LYS A 130 -4.97 14.72 -22.67
CA LYS A 130 -3.52 14.76 -22.94
C LYS A 130 -2.80 15.28 -21.69
N LYS A 131 -1.66 14.71 -21.34
CA LYS A 131 -0.85 15.16 -20.19
C LYS A 131 -0.49 16.64 -20.30
N SER A 132 -0.21 17.12 -21.52
CA SER A 132 0.06 18.53 -21.83
C SER A 132 -1.09 19.46 -21.43
N ASP A 133 -2.32 18.99 -21.45
CA ASP A 133 -3.54 19.78 -21.24
C ASP A 133 -4.05 19.76 -19.80
N LEU A 134 -3.34 19.03 -18.92
CA LEU A 134 -3.69 18.98 -17.51
C LEU A 134 -3.46 20.34 -16.83
N SER A 135 -4.46 20.84 -16.13
CA SER A 135 -4.37 22.03 -15.29
C SER A 135 -4.29 21.73 -13.79
N GLY A 136 -4.60 20.48 -13.38
CA GLY A 136 -4.46 19.97 -12.01
C GLY A 136 -3.19 19.18 -11.76
N SER A 137 -2.94 18.81 -10.50
CA SER A 137 -1.79 18.03 -10.06
C SER A 137 -2.02 16.53 -10.20
N VAL A 138 -1.37 15.91 -11.18
CA VAL A 138 -1.47 14.47 -11.48
C VAL A 138 -0.09 13.86 -11.53
N GLY A 139 0.20 12.93 -10.62
CA GLY A 139 1.40 12.10 -10.66
C GLY A 139 1.17 10.88 -11.55
N VAL A 140 2.01 10.68 -12.56
CA VAL A 140 1.97 9.48 -13.40
C VAL A 140 3.09 8.54 -12.98
N VAL A 141 2.74 7.28 -12.73
CA VAL A 141 3.67 6.23 -12.31
C VAL A 141 4.43 5.72 -13.51
N ASN A 142 5.74 5.60 -13.39
CA ASN A 142 6.55 4.90 -14.38
C ASN A 142 6.30 3.39 -14.30
N MET A 143 5.39 2.90 -15.14
CA MET A 143 4.96 1.49 -15.12
C MET A 143 6.07 0.52 -15.54
N GLU A 144 7.05 0.97 -16.33
CA GLU A 144 8.19 0.13 -16.70
C GLU A 144 9.05 -0.22 -15.48
N SER A 145 9.27 0.76 -14.60
CA SER A 145 9.97 0.55 -13.34
C SER A 145 9.08 -0.15 -12.29
N ALA A 146 7.85 0.33 -12.11
CA ALA A 146 6.94 -0.14 -11.08
C ALA A 146 6.60 -1.64 -11.19
N LYS A 147 6.47 -2.18 -12.42
CA LYS A 147 6.23 -3.61 -12.71
C LYS A 147 7.41 -4.53 -12.40
N LYS A 148 8.59 -3.98 -12.12
CA LYS A 148 9.76 -4.74 -11.67
C LYS A 148 9.72 -5.04 -10.17
N THR A 149 8.87 -4.33 -9.41
CA THR A 149 8.59 -4.65 -8.01
C THR A 149 7.73 -5.91 -7.95
N VAL A 150 8.28 -7.00 -7.40
CA VAL A 150 7.54 -8.24 -7.18
C VAL A 150 6.69 -8.08 -5.93
N THR A 151 5.38 -8.09 -6.08
CA THR A 151 4.46 -7.81 -4.98
C THR A 151 3.10 -8.44 -5.20
N TYR A 152 2.43 -8.77 -4.09
CA TYR A 152 1.04 -9.21 -4.09
C TYR A 152 0.05 -8.03 -4.22
N ASP A 153 0.43 -6.81 -3.79
CA ASP A 153 -0.43 -5.64 -3.76
C ASP A 153 0.03 -4.57 -4.77
N ALA A 154 -0.89 -4.18 -5.65
CA ALA A 154 -0.66 -3.12 -6.61
C ALA A 154 -0.32 -1.76 -5.96
N ALA A 155 -0.77 -1.51 -4.74
CA ALA A 155 -0.48 -0.30 -3.99
C ALA A 155 1.04 -0.14 -3.71
N LYS A 156 1.77 -1.23 -3.50
CA LYS A 156 3.22 -1.22 -3.26
C LYS A 156 4.01 -0.73 -4.48
N MET A 157 3.45 -0.84 -5.68
CA MET A 157 4.06 -0.32 -6.91
C MET A 157 4.19 1.21 -6.93
N LEU A 158 3.45 1.93 -6.06
CA LEU A 158 3.52 3.39 -5.93
C LEU A 158 4.71 3.86 -5.08
N GLN A 159 5.34 2.95 -4.33
CA GLN A 159 6.37 3.31 -3.35
C GLN A 159 7.53 4.05 -4.02
N GLY A 160 7.78 5.32 -3.61
CA GLY A 160 8.83 6.19 -4.13
C GLY A 160 8.68 6.63 -5.60
N GLN A 161 7.61 6.23 -6.31
CA GLN A 161 7.44 6.54 -7.74
C GLN A 161 6.92 7.96 -8.00
N VAL A 162 6.20 8.54 -7.04
CA VAL A 162 5.53 9.84 -7.21
C VAL A 162 5.85 10.76 -6.02
N ALA A 163 6.27 12.00 -6.32
CA ALA A 163 6.51 13.01 -5.28
C ALA A 163 5.25 13.27 -4.45
N GLY A 164 5.41 13.40 -3.12
CA GLY A 164 4.32 13.63 -2.18
C GLY A 164 3.48 12.38 -1.85
N VAL A 165 3.88 11.19 -2.34
CA VAL A 165 3.28 9.91 -2.01
C VAL A 165 4.22 9.10 -1.14
N THR A 166 3.79 8.75 0.06
CA THR A 166 4.50 7.82 0.95
C THR A 166 3.77 6.51 1.03
N VAL A 167 4.49 5.42 0.89
CA VAL A 167 3.97 4.05 0.96
C VAL A 167 4.79 3.28 1.98
N GLN A 168 4.14 2.70 2.96
CA GLN A 168 4.74 1.84 3.97
C GLN A 168 4.08 0.46 3.88
N SER A 169 4.89 -0.59 3.86
CA SER A 169 4.39 -1.97 3.76
C SER A 169 4.95 -2.82 4.90
N SER A 170 4.14 -3.74 5.38
CA SER A 170 4.63 -4.85 6.20
C SER A 170 5.38 -5.86 5.31
N GLY A 171 6.44 -6.46 5.83
CA GLY A 171 7.16 -7.58 5.19
C GLY A 171 6.44 -8.92 5.31
N GLU A 172 5.36 -8.98 6.07
CA GLU A 172 4.51 -10.15 6.27
C GLU A 172 3.89 -10.61 4.94
N PRO A 173 3.79 -11.92 4.65
CA PRO A 173 3.03 -12.42 3.51
C PRO A 173 1.59 -11.90 3.51
N GLY A 174 1.14 -11.28 2.42
CA GLY A 174 -0.19 -10.67 2.35
C GLY A 174 -0.43 -9.54 3.38
N GLY A 175 0.62 -8.85 3.85
CA GLY A 175 0.54 -7.78 4.84
C GLY A 175 -0.06 -6.48 4.29
N PHE A 176 -0.41 -5.55 5.16
CA PHE A 176 -1.02 -4.28 4.77
C PHE A 176 -0.02 -3.32 4.09
N VAL A 177 -0.55 -2.54 3.14
CA VAL A 177 0.15 -1.43 2.50
C VAL A 177 -0.57 -0.13 2.84
N ASN A 178 0.10 0.77 3.55
CA ASN A 178 -0.40 2.10 3.89
C ASN A 178 0.09 3.14 2.89
N ILE A 179 -0.82 3.92 2.32
CA ILE A 179 -0.49 5.01 1.40
C ILE A 179 -0.98 6.33 1.98
N LYS A 180 -0.13 7.33 1.93
CA LYS A 180 -0.48 8.71 2.28
C LYS A 180 -0.08 9.63 1.14
N ILE A 181 -1.00 10.55 0.76
CA ILE A 181 -0.78 11.53 -0.30
C ILE A 181 -0.78 12.92 0.34
N ARG A 182 0.37 13.61 0.29
CA ARG A 182 0.59 14.94 0.87
C ARG A 182 0.28 14.98 2.37
N GLY A 183 0.71 13.93 3.09
CA GLY A 183 0.64 13.85 4.55
C GLY A 183 -0.68 13.34 5.10
N LEU A 184 -0.91 13.63 6.39
CA LEU A 184 -2.12 13.26 7.12
C LEU A 184 -3.14 14.38 7.03
N ASN A 185 -4.40 14.05 6.75
CA ASN A 185 -5.46 15.00 6.47
C ASN A 185 -6.66 14.88 7.43
N SER A 186 -6.70 13.82 8.23
CA SER A 186 -7.71 13.49 9.22
C SER A 186 -7.05 12.86 10.44
N PHE A 187 -7.70 12.93 11.59
CA PHE A 187 -7.30 12.21 12.81
C PHE A 187 -7.70 10.73 12.78
N SER A 188 -8.49 10.30 11.80
CA SER A 188 -8.96 8.92 11.65
C SER A 188 -8.30 8.22 10.46
N ASN A 189 -8.94 8.16 9.31
CA ASN A 189 -8.48 7.47 8.12
C ASN A 189 -7.87 8.43 7.10
N ASN A 190 -6.65 8.15 6.67
CA ASN A 190 -5.89 8.94 5.71
C ASN A 190 -5.58 8.18 4.40
N ASN A 191 -6.18 7.02 4.18
CA ASN A 191 -5.95 6.25 2.97
C ASN A 191 -6.58 6.93 1.74
N PRO A 192 -5.91 6.90 0.58
CA PRO A 192 -6.47 7.43 -0.66
C PRO A 192 -7.63 6.58 -1.16
N LEU A 193 -8.43 7.15 -2.04
CA LEU A 193 -9.43 6.43 -2.79
C LEU A 193 -8.77 5.67 -3.95
N PHE A 194 -9.13 4.40 -4.16
CA PHE A 194 -8.71 3.65 -5.34
C PHE A 194 -9.84 3.60 -6.36
N VAL A 195 -9.47 3.81 -7.63
CA VAL A 195 -10.41 3.70 -8.76
C VAL A 195 -9.81 2.79 -9.81
N ILE A 196 -10.44 1.65 -10.07
CA ILE A 196 -9.98 0.67 -11.05
C ILE A 196 -10.95 0.62 -12.22
N ASP A 197 -10.50 1.06 -13.40
CA ASP A 197 -11.32 1.20 -14.62
C ASP A 197 -12.64 1.97 -14.42
N GLY A 198 -12.63 2.96 -13.52
CA GLY A 198 -13.80 3.80 -13.18
C GLY A 198 -14.62 3.29 -11.99
N MET A 199 -14.36 2.08 -11.49
CA MET A 199 -15.02 1.53 -10.32
C MET A 199 -14.24 1.91 -9.06
N ILE A 200 -14.94 2.40 -8.04
CA ILE A 200 -14.37 2.74 -6.73
C ILE A 200 -14.21 1.47 -5.90
N VAL A 201 -13.00 1.23 -5.41
CA VAL A 201 -12.67 0.11 -4.51
C VAL A 201 -11.96 0.63 -3.25
N ASP A 202 -12.10 -0.08 -2.14
CA ASP A 202 -11.47 0.36 -0.88
C ASP A 202 -9.98 0.00 -0.83
N SER A 203 -9.58 -1.08 -1.52
CA SER A 203 -8.18 -1.50 -1.65
C SER A 203 -7.92 -2.21 -2.98
N PRO A 204 -6.74 -2.03 -3.59
CA PRO A 204 -6.32 -2.77 -4.77
C PRO A 204 -5.68 -4.14 -4.44
N PHE A 205 -5.77 -4.61 -3.21
CA PHE A 205 -5.09 -5.80 -2.68
C PHE A 205 -5.32 -7.07 -3.53
N ASP A 206 -6.55 -7.27 -4.03
CA ASP A 206 -6.91 -8.47 -4.80
C ASP A 206 -6.63 -8.33 -6.31
N PHE A 207 -5.98 -7.25 -6.76
CA PHE A 207 -5.67 -7.04 -8.18
C PHE A 207 -4.24 -7.46 -8.51
N ALA A 208 -4.08 -8.31 -9.53
CA ALA A 208 -2.77 -8.72 -9.99
C ALA A 208 -2.01 -7.53 -10.61
N PRO A 209 -0.78 -7.22 -10.13
CA PRO A 209 0.06 -6.17 -10.71
C PRO A 209 0.30 -6.33 -12.23
N GLY A 210 0.32 -7.57 -12.71
CA GLY A 210 0.46 -7.91 -14.12
C GLY A 210 -0.65 -7.39 -15.03
N ASP A 211 -1.87 -7.16 -14.51
CA ASP A 211 -3.02 -6.67 -15.26
C ASP A 211 -3.00 -5.17 -15.50
N ILE A 212 -2.19 -4.44 -14.75
CA ILE A 212 -2.19 -2.98 -14.75
C ILE A 212 -1.51 -2.45 -16.02
N GLU A 213 -2.17 -1.56 -16.74
CA GLU A 213 -1.61 -0.81 -17.88
C GLU A 213 -0.97 0.49 -17.40
N SER A 214 -1.70 1.27 -16.56
CA SER A 214 -1.22 2.55 -16.04
C SER A 214 -1.75 2.83 -14.63
N MET A 215 -1.00 3.64 -13.88
CA MET A 215 -1.39 4.17 -12.58
C MET A 215 -1.16 5.67 -12.53
N GLN A 216 -2.14 6.41 -12.02
CA GLN A 216 -2.07 7.85 -11.81
C GLN A 216 -2.48 8.19 -10.39
N VAL A 217 -1.87 9.23 -9.83
CA VAL A 217 -2.20 9.75 -8.49
C VAL A 217 -2.69 11.18 -8.61
N LEU A 218 -3.96 11.40 -8.29
CA LEU A 218 -4.57 12.73 -8.23
C LEU A 218 -4.30 13.31 -6.85
N LYS A 219 -3.52 14.39 -6.78
CA LYS A 219 -3.00 14.92 -5.53
C LYS A 219 -3.71 16.18 -5.05
N ASP A 220 -4.35 16.92 -5.97
CA ASP A 220 -5.06 18.16 -5.68
C ASP A 220 -6.58 18.03 -5.81
N ALA A 221 -7.30 19.02 -5.29
CA ALA A 221 -8.75 19.02 -5.35
C ALA A 221 -9.29 19.17 -6.78
N SER A 222 -8.56 19.82 -7.71
CA SER A 222 -9.02 20.00 -9.09
C SER A 222 -9.06 18.69 -9.86
N SER A 223 -8.04 17.86 -9.73
CA SER A 223 -7.99 16.55 -10.36
C SER A 223 -8.92 15.53 -9.69
N ALA A 224 -9.09 15.60 -8.35
CA ALA A 224 -9.82 14.62 -7.54
C ALA A 224 -11.32 14.92 -7.38
N ALA A 225 -11.80 16.16 -7.61
CA ALA A 225 -13.17 16.60 -7.32
C ALA A 225 -14.25 15.75 -8.02
N ILE A 226 -13.97 15.25 -9.20
CA ILE A 226 -14.91 14.42 -9.97
C ILE A 226 -15.24 13.10 -9.25
N TYR A 227 -14.32 12.60 -8.41
CA TYR A 227 -14.52 11.41 -7.58
C TYR A 227 -15.17 11.72 -6.23
N GLY A 228 -15.42 13.02 -5.95
CA GLY A 228 -16.19 13.51 -4.84
C GLY A 228 -15.49 13.46 -3.50
N VAL A 229 -16.32 13.40 -2.47
CA VAL A 229 -15.92 13.51 -1.07
C VAL A 229 -14.88 12.50 -0.61
N ARG A 230 -14.88 11.31 -1.17
CA ARG A 230 -13.86 10.28 -0.85
C ARG A 230 -12.48 10.59 -1.44
N GLY A 231 -12.39 11.52 -2.40
CA GLY A 231 -11.12 11.96 -3.00
C GLY A 231 -10.31 12.92 -2.14
N ALA A 232 -10.77 13.29 -0.94
CA ALA A 232 -10.09 14.26 -0.08
C ALA A 232 -8.67 13.85 0.33
N ASN A 233 -8.41 12.56 0.50
CA ASN A 233 -7.06 12.02 0.80
C ASN A 233 -6.23 11.75 -0.47
N GLY A 234 -6.71 12.19 -1.65
CA GLY A 234 -6.17 11.87 -2.95
C GLY A 234 -6.81 10.63 -3.57
N VAL A 235 -6.58 10.46 -4.86
CA VAL A 235 -7.15 9.34 -5.63
C VAL A 235 -6.05 8.62 -6.40
N VAL A 236 -6.01 7.30 -6.31
CA VAL A 236 -5.16 6.44 -7.13
C VAL A 236 -6.02 5.80 -8.21
N ILE A 237 -5.76 6.17 -9.45
CA ILE A 237 -6.45 5.60 -10.61
C ILE A 237 -5.58 4.49 -11.18
N ILE A 238 -6.17 3.32 -11.33
CA ILE A 238 -5.57 2.14 -11.94
C ILE A 238 -6.35 1.80 -13.19
N THR A 239 -5.66 1.76 -14.33
CA THR A 239 -6.23 1.30 -15.58
C THR A 239 -5.68 -0.06 -15.90
N THR A 240 -6.55 -1.03 -16.20
CA THR A 240 -6.14 -2.36 -16.59
C THR A 240 -5.98 -2.50 -18.10
N LYS A 241 -5.22 -3.51 -18.55
CA LYS A 241 -4.98 -3.80 -19.94
C LYS A 241 -6.29 -4.11 -20.67
N LYS A 242 -6.50 -3.46 -21.81
CA LYS A 242 -7.66 -3.67 -22.67
C LYS A 242 -7.32 -4.56 -23.85
N GLY A 243 -8.35 -5.17 -24.45
CA GLY A 243 -8.22 -5.88 -25.72
C GLY A 243 -7.74 -4.94 -26.83
N LYS A 244 -6.83 -5.41 -27.66
CA LYS A 244 -6.34 -4.70 -28.86
C LYS A 244 -6.66 -5.55 -30.08
N ALA A 245 -7.16 -4.90 -31.13
CA ALA A 245 -7.36 -5.56 -32.42
C ALA A 245 -6.01 -6.09 -32.94
N GLY A 246 -6.00 -7.31 -33.45
CA GLY A 246 -4.80 -7.96 -33.96
C GLY A 246 -4.88 -9.48 -33.81
N LYS A 247 -3.84 -10.17 -34.28
CA LYS A 247 -3.68 -11.61 -34.08
C LYS A 247 -3.57 -11.92 -32.59
N LEU A 248 -3.90 -13.16 -32.23
CA LEU A 248 -3.68 -13.69 -30.88
C LEU A 248 -2.20 -13.55 -30.51
N ASN A 249 -1.95 -12.86 -29.40
CA ASN A 249 -0.65 -12.75 -28.74
C ASN A 249 -0.77 -13.42 -27.37
N ILE A 250 0.10 -14.37 -27.09
CA ILE A 250 0.14 -15.09 -25.83
C ILE A 250 1.43 -14.68 -25.12
N LYS A 251 1.31 -14.21 -23.89
CA LYS A 251 2.46 -13.84 -23.06
C LYS A 251 2.46 -14.68 -21.80
N TYR A 252 3.56 -15.39 -21.56
CA TYR A 252 3.84 -16.09 -20.30
C TYR A 252 4.96 -15.40 -19.54
N LYS A 253 4.76 -15.16 -18.25
CA LYS A 253 5.79 -14.67 -17.34
C LYS A 253 5.83 -15.56 -16.10
N SER A 254 7.02 -15.98 -15.73
CA SER A 254 7.28 -16.76 -14.53
C SER A 254 8.40 -16.13 -13.73
N LEU A 255 8.28 -16.12 -12.42
CA LEU A 255 9.28 -15.62 -11.49
C LEU A 255 9.27 -16.51 -10.24
N VAL A 256 10.46 -16.91 -9.80
CA VAL A 256 10.69 -17.58 -8.53
C VAL A 256 11.81 -16.85 -7.78
N GLY A 257 11.62 -16.59 -6.51
CA GLY A 257 12.57 -15.87 -5.69
C GLY A 257 12.67 -16.41 -4.28
N PHE A 258 13.76 -16.03 -3.62
CA PHE A 258 14.10 -16.40 -2.26
C PHE A 258 14.15 -15.15 -1.37
N GLN A 259 13.52 -15.24 -0.22
CA GLN A 259 13.37 -14.15 0.73
C GLN A 259 14.09 -14.47 2.04
N ASN A 260 14.86 -13.51 2.54
CA ASN A 260 15.55 -13.64 3.81
C ASN A 260 15.42 -12.33 4.60
N VAL A 261 15.56 -12.41 5.92
CA VAL A 261 15.66 -11.23 6.77
C VAL A 261 16.84 -10.35 6.31
N ALA A 262 16.62 -9.04 6.24
CA ALA A 262 17.67 -8.12 5.75
C ALA A 262 18.71 -7.80 6.83
N LYS A 263 18.30 -7.74 8.12
CA LYS A 263 19.14 -7.39 9.27
C LYS A 263 18.58 -8.06 10.52
N THR A 264 19.46 -8.66 11.33
CA THR A 264 19.17 -9.23 12.64
C THR A 264 19.55 -8.23 13.76
N TRP A 265 19.07 -8.49 14.97
CA TRP A 265 19.40 -7.74 16.16
C TRP A 265 20.51 -8.42 16.95
N ASP A 266 21.33 -7.61 17.60
CA ASP A 266 22.35 -8.11 18.52
C ASP A 266 21.74 -8.29 19.92
N VAL A 267 21.36 -9.55 20.23
CA VAL A 267 20.79 -9.96 21.51
C VAL A 267 21.76 -10.88 22.25
N THR A 268 21.59 -10.98 23.57
CA THR A 268 22.50 -11.78 24.42
C THR A 268 22.32 -13.28 24.17
N ASP A 269 23.43 -14.00 24.28
CA ASP A 269 23.46 -15.45 24.44
C ASP A 269 23.12 -15.87 25.90
N ARG A 270 23.14 -17.17 26.17
CA ARG A 270 22.83 -17.71 27.51
C ARG A 270 23.63 -17.05 28.63
N LEU A 271 24.95 -16.94 28.46
CA LEU A 271 25.82 -16.37 29.50
C LEU A 271 25.56 -14.88 29.70
N GLY A 272 25.42 -14.13 28.63
CA GLY A 272 25.07 -12.70 28.67
C GLY A 272 23.72 -12.48 29.39
N TYR A 273 22.70 -13.25 29.01
CA TYR A 273 21.38 -13.22 29.63
C TYR A 273 21.45 -13.54 31.12
N GLN A 274 22.06 -14.69 31.51
CA GLN A 274 22.17 -15.09 32.89
C GLN A 274 22.93 -14.08 33.76
N ASN A 275 24.01 -13.46 33.23
CA ASN A 275 24.76 -12.42 33.94
C ASN A 275 23.94 -11.17 34.21
N ILE A 276 23.22 -10.66 33.19
CA ILE A 276 22.40 -9.43 33.31
C ILE A 276 21.23 -9.69 34.25
N THR A 277 20.52 -10.82 34.08
CA THR A 277 19.34 -11.16 34.89
C THR A 277 19.73 -11.41 36.36
N SER A 278 20.83 -12.11 36.59
CA SER A 278 21.35 -12.32 37.97
C SER A 278 21.73 -10.99 38.63
N ALA A 279 22.38 -10.09 37.91
CA ALA A 279 22.68 -8.75 38.40
C ALA A 279 21.40 -7.95 38.69
N ALA A 280 20.39 -8.05 37.86
CA ALA A 280 19.10 -7.38 38.03
C ALA A 280 18.34 -7.90 39.28
N GLU A 281 18.36 -9.21 39.51
CA GLU A 281 17.77 -9.81 40.70
C GLU A 281 18.50 -9.39 41.99
N LEU A 282 19.83 -9.44 41.97
CA LEU A 282 20.65 -8.99 43.10
C LEU A 282 20.46 -7.50 43.42
N ASN A 283 20.41 -6.65 42.41
CA ASN A 283 20.16 -5.23 42.56
C ASN A 283 18.76 -4.92 43.12
N ALA A 284 17.80 -5.81 42.89
CA ALA A 284 16.45 -5.74 43.47
C ALA A 284 16.36 -6.35 44.87
N GLY A 285 17.47 -6.88 45.43
CA GLY A 285 17.49 -7.55 46.73
C GLY A 285 16.87 -8.95 46.69
N LEU A 286 16.76 -9.55 45.54
CA LEU A 286 16.23 -10.90 45.32
C LEU A 286 17.39 -11.91 45.28
N SER A 287 17.09 -13.19 45.55
CA SER A 287 18.00 -14.29 45.26
C SER A 287 18.05 -14.53 43.75
N VAL A 288 19.20 -14.92 43.22
CA VAL A 288 19.35 -15.32 41.84
C VAL A 288 18.42 -16.50 41.52
N ALA A 289 17.75 -16.46 40.38
CA ALA A 289 16.91 -17.58 39.95
C ALA A 289 17.75 -18.86 39.79
N PRO A 290 17.26 -20.04 40.26
CA PRO A 290 18.04 -21.25 40.25
C PRO A 290 18.67 -21.62 38.90
N GLY A 291 17.98 -21.39 37.82
CA GLY A 291 18.47 -21.64 36.44
C GLY A 291 19.59 -20.71 35.99
N ASN A 292 19.78 -19.57 36.66
CA ASN A 292 20.82 -18.58 36.38
C ASN A 292 22.00 -18.63 37.36
N ASP A 293 21.86 -19.36 38.49
CA ASP A 293 22.92 -19.46 39.52
C ASP A 293 23.84 -20.65 39.23
N PRO A 294 25.12 -20.44 38.86
CA PRO A 294 26.08 -21.52 38.63
C PRO A 294 26.32 -22.48 39.81
N ASN A 295 25.97 -22.07 41.02
CA ASN A 295 26.11 -22.89 42.23
C ASN A 295 24.86 -23.71 42.53
N ASN A 296 23.79 -23.54 41.78
CA ASN A 296 22.53 -24.25 41.96
C ASN A 296 22.49 -25.53 41.15
N SER A 297 21.91 -26.60 41.66
CA SER A 297 21.75 -27.88 40.94
C SER A 297 20.82 -27.77 39.73
N SER A 298 19.98 -26.76 39.67
CA SER A 298 19.08 -26.47 38.54
C SER A 298 19.66 -25.45 37.53
N TYR A 299 20.97 -25.16 37.65
CA TYR A 299 21.63 -24.25 36.69
C TYR A 299 21.49 -24.73 35.24
N ILE A 300 21.01 -23.88 34.37
CA ILE A 300 20.82 -24.20 32.95
C ILE A 300 22.11 -23.90 32.23
N SER A 301 22.89 -24.99 31.95
CA SER A 301 24.20 -24.89 31.27
C SER A 301 24.20 -25.43 29.83
N ASP A 302 23.21 -26.21 29.47
CA ASP A 302 23.11 -27.02 28.26
C ASP A 302 22.16 -26.45 27.19
N VAL A 303 21.33 -25.48 27.55
CA VAL A 303 20.42 -24.78 26.64
C VAL A 303 20.96 -23.39 26.32
N ASN A 304 21.18 -23.10 25.05
CA ASN A 304 21.60 -21.78 24.51
C ASN A 304 20.95 -21.53 23.16
N THR A 305 19.67 -21.23 23.17
CA THR A 305 18.87 -21.02 21.95
C THR A 305 19.13 -19.64 21.36
N ASN A 306 19.70 -19.59 20.17
CA ASN A 306 19.64 -18.40 19.35
C ASN A 306 18.26 -18.35 18.65
N TRP A 307 17.34 -17.60 19.20
CA TRP A 307 15.96 -17.56 18.72
C TRP A 307 15.82 -16.99 17.32
N GLN A 308 16.72 -16.09 16.88
CA GLN A 308 16.70 -15.56 15.52
C GLN A 308 17.12 -16.63 14.51
N ASP A 309 18.20 -17.41 14.80
CA ASP A 309 18.64 -18.51 13.93
C ASP A 309 17.61 -19.67 13.92
N ALA A 310 16.93 -19.90 15.04
CA ALA A 310 15.90 -20.94 15.13
C ALA A 310 14.64 -20.58 14.34
N ALA A 311 14.27 -19.28 14.29
CA ALA A 311 13.03 -18.81 13.71
C ALA A 311 13.18 -18.31 12.27
N TYR A 312 14.34 -17.78 11.85
CA TYR A 312 14.49 -17.29 10.48
C TYR A 312 14.80 -18.46 9.53
N GLU A 313 14.12 -18.45 8.40
CA GLU A 313 14.32 -19.39 7.30
C GLU A 313 14.23 -18.68 5.95
N THR A 314 14.51 -19.39 4.87
CA THR A 314 14.34 -18.82 3.53
C THR A 314 12.90 -18.97 3.06
N GLY A 315 12.18 -17.87 2.95
CA GLY A 315 10.86 -17.82 2.33
C GLY A 315 10.95 -17.87 0.80
N ILE A 316 9.88 -18.31 0.17
CA ILE A 316 9.77 -18.43 -1.29
C ILE A 316 8.69 -17.47 -1.80
N ILE A 317 8.97 -16.78 -2.90
CA ILE A 317 8.01 -15.99 -3.64
C ILE A 317 7.92 -16.50 -5.07
N GLU A 318 6.71 -16.75 -5.54
CA GLU A 318 6.43 -17.24 -6.88
C GLU A 318 5.35 -16.39 -7.54
N ASN A 319 5.53 -16.11 -8.83
CA ASN A 319 4.50 -15.48 -9.65
C ASN A 319 4.50 -16.05 -11.06
N HIS A 320 3.36 -16.56 -11.49
CA HIS A 320 3.13 -17.08 -12.82
C HIS A 320 1.95 -16.37 -13.46
N SER A 321 2.16 -15.75 -14.61
CA SER A 321 1.14 -14.99 -15.33
C SER A 321 1.05 -15.46 -16.78
N LEU A 322 -0.19 -15.70 -17.24
CA LEU A 322 -0.49 -16.07 -18.62
C LEU A 322 -1.54 -15.10 -19.18
N ALA A 323 -1.17 -14.37 -20.23
CA ALA A 323 -2.03 -13.36 -20.84
C ALA A 323 -2.30 -13.69 -22.31
N PHE A 324 -3.55 -13.49 -22.73
CA PHE A 324 -4.04 -13.61 -24.09
C PHE A 324 -4.61 -12.28 -24.53
N ASN A 325 -4.17 -11.77 -25.67
CA ASN A 325 -4.67 -10.54 -26.24
C ASN A 325 -4.90 -10.69 -27.74
N GLY A 326 -6.04 -10.17 -28.25
CA GLY A 326 -6.33 -10.25 -29.68
C GLY A 326 -7.76 -9.78 -30.00
N GLY A 327 -8.17 -9.98 -31.26
CA GLY A 327 -9.52 -9.67 -31.72
C GLY A 327 -9.56 -8.79 -32.96
N THR A 328 -10.72 -8.20 -33.22
CA THR A 328 -10.97 -7.27 -34.33
C THR A 328 -11.32 -5.88 -33.79
N GLU A 329 -11.54 -4.91 -34.66
CA GLU A 329 -12.05 -3.58 -34.27
C GLU A 329 -13.47 -3.66 -33.68
N ASP A 330 -14.27 -4.64 -34.12
CA ASP A 330 -15.62 -4.84 -33.62
C ASP A 330 -15.62 -5.46 -32.20
N LEU A 331 -14.69 -6.37 -31.90
CA LEU A 331 -14.54 -7.00 -30.62
C LEU A 331 -13.09 -7.42 -30.35
N ALA A 332 -12.46 -6.79 -29.39
CA ALA A 332 -11.13 -7.16 -28.91
C ALA A 332 -11.21 -7.66 -27.47
N TYR A 333 -10.32 -8.56 -27.12
CA TYR A 333 -10.24 -9.16 -25.78
C TYR A 333 -8.83 -9.11 -25.21
N ASN A 334 -8.78 -9.01 -23.90
CA ASN A 334 -7.61 -9.28 -23.08
C ASN A 334 -8.03 -10.19 -21.94
N MET A 335 -7.39 -11.34 -21.80
CA MET A 335 -7.59 -12.28 -20.70
C MET A 335 -6.25 -12.47 -20.01
N ASN A 336 -6.22 -12.39 -18.69
CA ASN A 336 -5.04 -12.67 -17.88
C ASN A 336 -5.39 -13.63 -16.76
N MET A 337 -4.48 -14.57 -16.50
CA MET A 337 -4.49 -15.50 -15.37
C MET A 337 -3.19 -15.31 -14.61
N ASP A 338 -3.26 -15.10 -13.30
CA ASP A 338 -2.11 -14.86 -12.44
C ASP A 338 -2.19 -15.73 -11.18
N TYR A 339 -1.14 -16.46 -10.93
CA TYR A 339 -0.93 -17.19 -9.68
C TYR A 339 0.25 -16.58 -8.95
N PHE A 340 0.05 -16.26 -7.67
CA PHE A 340 1.06 -15.68 -6.80
C PHE A 340 1.09 -16.44 -5.48
N LYS A 341 2.30 -16.78 -5.01
CA LYS A 341 2.54 -17.38 -3.70
C LYS A 341 3.68 -16.68 -3.00
N ASN A 342 3.54 -16.45 -1.70
CA ASN A 342 4.56 -15.87 -0.85
C ASN A 342 4.54 -16.57 0.51
N THR A 343 5.61 -17.32 0.84
CA THR A 343 5.78 -17.94 2.15
C THR A 343 6.56 -17.01 3.08
N SER A 344 6.34 -17.14 4.38
CA SER A 344 7.11 -16.40 5.39
C SER A 344 8.60 -16.78 5.37
N TYR A 345 9.44 -15.83 5.75
CA TYR A 345 10.84 -16.07 6.10
C TYR A 345 11.06 -16.24 7.62
N ILE A 346 9.98 -16.26 8.39
CA ILE A 346 9.94 -16.72 9.77
C ILE A 346 9.29 -18.09 9.77
N LYS A 347 9.92 -19.05 10.45
CA LYS A 347 9.47 -20.44 10.55
C LYS A 347 8.08 -20.53 11.19
N SER A 348 7.09 -20.73 10.36
CA SER A 348 5.68 -20.75 10.71
C SER A 348 4.85 -21.21 9.52
N PRO A 349 3.62 -21.68 9.69
CA PRO A 349 2.76 -22.06 8.56
C PRO A 349 2.30 -20.90 7.67
N GLN A 350 2.77 -19.68 7.93
CA GLN A 350 2.23 -18.50 7.27
C GLN A 350 2.63 -18.40 5.83
N ASP A 351 1.61 -18.26 5.00
CA ASP A 351 1.74 -17.99 3.59
C ASP A 351 0.60 -17.10 3.09
N TYR A 352 0.76 -16.66 1.87
CA TYR A 352 -0.26 -15.98 1.10
C TYR A 352 -0.27 -16.54 -0.31
N GLU A 353 -1.42 -17.06 -0.74
CA GLU A 353 -1.65 -17.52 -2.09
C GLU A 353 -2.77 -16.72 -2.74
N ARG A 354 -2.63 -16.43 -4.03
CA ARG A 354 -3.67 -15.79 -4.83
C ARG A 354 -3.73 -16.37 -6.23
N LEU A 355 -4.93 -16.75 -6.65
CA LEU A 355 -5.27 -17.05 -8.03
C LEU A 355 -6.23 -15.98 -8.53
N SER A 356 -5.89 -15.28 -9.62
CA SER A 356 -6.77 -14.31 -10.24
C SER A 356 -6.95 -14.57 -11.73
N MET A 357 -8.16 -14.29 -12.22
CA MET A 357 -8.52 -14.36 -13.64
C MET A 357 -9.25 -13.07 -14.01
N ASN A 358 -8.80 -12.38 -15.03
CA ASN A 358 -9.39 -11.14 -15.52
C ASN A 358 -9.64 -11.25 -17.02
N LEU A 359 -10.86 -10.88 -17.44
CA LEU A 359 -11.27 -10.80 -18.83
C LEU A 359 -11.79 -9.38 -19.12
N ASN A 360 -11.19 -8.72 -20.08
CA ASN A 360 -11.65 -7.45 -20.62
C ASN A 360 -12.07 -7.64 -22.08
N LEU A 361 -13.32 -7.33 -22.38
CA LEU A 361 -13.86 -7.27 -23.74
C LEU A 361 -14.20 -5.81 -24.06
N ASN A 362 -13.84 -5.35 -25.23
CA ASN A 362 -14.22 -4.03 -25.72
C ASN A 362 -14.40 -4.04 -27.23
N GLY A 363 -15.35 -3.25 -27.70
CA GLY A 363 -15.66 -3.19 -29.12
C GLY A 363 -16.36 -1.90 -29.51
N LYS A 364 -16.53 -1.74 -30.83
CA LYS A 364 -17.19 -0.60 -31.45
C LYS A 364 -18.00 -1.07 -32.66
N LYS A 365 -19.27 -0.65 -32.76
CA LYS A 365 -20.10 -0.87 -33.95
C LYS A 365 -20.79 0.43 -34.31
N GLY A 366 -20.31 1.06 -35.40
CA GLY A 366 -20.80 2.39 -35.82
C GLY A 366 -20.58 3.45 -34.70
N LYS A 367 -21.69 4.05 -34.23
CA LYS A 367 -21.69 5.06 -33.16
C LYS A 367 -21.72 4.47 -31.73
N PHE A 368 -21.85 3.15 -31.62
CA PHE A 368 -21.95 2.47 -30.33
C PHE A 368 -20.61 1.82 -29.94
N LYS A 369 -20.08 2.18 -28.78
CA LYS A 369 -18.96 1.51 -28.13
C LYS A 369 -19.47 0.76 -26.92
N TYR A 370 -18.89 -0.39 -26.63
CA TYR A 370 -19.31 -1.23 -25.51
C TYR A 370 -18.13 -2.00 -24.95
N GLY A 371 -18.30 -2.45 -23.74
CA GLY A 371 -17.30 -3.31 -23.12
C GLY A 371 -17.79 -3.93 -21.83
N THR A 372 -17.06 -4.94 -21.41
CA THR A 372 -17.27 -5.59 -20.12
C THR A 372 -15.94 -6.00 -19.53
N LYS A 373 -15.88 -6.00 -18.20
CA LYS A 373 -14.79 -6.55 -17.42
C LYS A 373 -15.37 -7.58 -16.48
N ILE A 374 -14.74 -8.72 -16.39
CA ILE A 374 -15.04 -9.78 -15.44
C ILE A 374 -13.74 -10.17 -14.77
N GLY A 375 -13.70 -10.06 -13.45
CA GLY A 375 -12.57 -10.45 -12.62
C GLY A 375 -13.01 -11.43 -11.54
N PHE A 376 -12.23 -12.46 -11.34
CA PHE A 376 -12.36 -13.39 -10.22
C PHE A 376 -11.01 -13.52 -9.54
N THR A 377 -11.01 -13.41 -8.22
CA THR A 377 -9.81 -13.59 -7.41
C THR A 377 -10.15 -14.46 -6.21
N GLN A 378 -9.36 -15.50 -5.99
CA GLN A 378 -9.33 -16.27 -4.77
C GLN A 378 -8.01 -16.03 -4.08
N SER A 379 -8.05 -15.73 -2.80
CA SER A 379 -6.84 -15.64 -1.97
C SER A 379 -7.01 -16.37 -0.65
N ASP A 380 -5.94 -17.03 -0.26
CA ASP A 380 -5.79 -17.72 1.01
C ASP A 380 -4.62 -17.09 1.76
N LYS A 381 -4.82 -16.78 3.03
CA LYS A 381 -3.80 -16.24 3.91
C LYS A 381 -3.80 -16.98 5.24
N GLU A 382 -2.65 -17.50 5.62
CA GLU A 382 -2.34 -17.91 6.98
C GLU A 382 -1.71 -16.71 7.71
N ASN A 383 -2.38 -16.23 8.78
CA ASN A 383 -1.96 -15.01 9.48
C ASN A 383 -1.00 -15.29 10.62
N PHE A 384 -0.11 -14.34 10.90
CA PHE A 384 0.67 -14.33 12.14
C PHE A 384 -0.23 -14.18 13.37
N ASN A 385 0.12 -14.89 14.42
CA ASN A 385 -0.50 -14.73 15.72
C ASN A 385 0.36 -13.80 16.59
N SER A 386 -0.26 -12.85 17.25
CA SER A 386 0.35 -12.01 18.26
C SER A 386 -0.31 -12.30 19.61
N TYR A 387 0.46 -12.33 20.69
CA TYR A 387 -0.08 -12.32 22.02
C TYR A 387 -0.54 -10.91 22.40
N VAL A 388 -1.43 -10.79 23.38
CA VAL A 388 -2.00 -9.49 23.74
C VAL A 388 -0.89 -8.47 24.08
N GLY A 389 -0.82 -7.40 23.28
CA GLY A 389 0.15 -6.31 23.46
C GLY A 389 1.56 -6.57 22.93
N GLU A 390 1.86 -7.75 22.37
CA GLU A 390 3.18 -8.10 21.87
C GLU A 390 3.15 -8.59 20.42
N THR A 391 4.00 -8.04 19.57
CA THR A 391 4.13 -8.51 18.20
C THR A 391 5.01 -9.77 18.12
N ALA A 392 4.87 -10.55 17.05
CA ALA A 392 5.71 -11.74 16.84
C ALA A 392 7.22 -11.43 16.83
N ILE A 393 7.62 -10.27 16.29
CA ILE A 393 9.02 -9.83 16.28
C ILE A 393 9.48 -9.44 17.69
N ALA A 394 8.65 -8.72 18.46
CA ALA A 394 8.98 -8.38 19.84
C ALA A 394 9.16 -9.64 20.71
N ALA A 395 8.22 -10.61 20.59
CA ALA A 395 8.29 -11.88 21.27
C ALA A 395 9.53 -12.71 20.88
N LEU A 396 9.87 -12.75 19.59
CA LEU A 396 11.06 -13.43 19.08
C LEU A 396 12.35 -12.87 19.68
N LEU A 397 12.47 -11.55 19.75
CA LEU A 397 13.67 -10.88 20.24
C LEU A 397 13.75 -10.92 21.79
N GLY A 398 12.60 -10.90 22.46
CA GLY A 398 12.49 -11.03 23.91
C GLY A 398 12.60 -12.46 24.43
N ALA A 399 12.63 -13.46 23.54
CA ALA A 399 12.72 -14.86 23.93
C ALA A 399 14.09 -15.19 24.55
N ILE A 400 14.07 -15.78 25.76
CA ILE A 400 15.29 -16.02 26.56
C ILE A 400 16.10 -17.20 26.01
N PRO A 401 17.44 -17.11 25.98
CA PRO A 401 18.30 -18.16 25.45
C PRO A 401 18.30 -19.47 26.27
N THR A 402 17.89 -19.42 27.53
CA THR A 402 17.77 -20.60 28.41
C THR A 402 16.48 -21.39 28.21
N MET A 403 15.63 -21.00 27.27
CA MET A 403 14.41 -21.72 26.87
C MET A 403 14.67 -22.53 25.60
N PRO A 404 14.43 -23.86 25.60
CA PRO A 404 14.57 -24.69 24.41
C PRO A 404 13.42 -24.41 23.43
N VAL A 405 13.62 -24.66 22.14
CA VAL A 405 12.55 -24.54 21.13
C VAL A 405 11.51 -25.66 21.30
N TYR A 406 11.94 -26.88 21.58
CA TYR A 406 11.09 -28.07 21.72
C TYR A 406 11.25 -28.70 23.11
N ASP A 407 10.14 -29.19 23.65
CA ASP A 407 10.10 -29.95 24.90
C ASP A 407 8.92 -30.93 24.85
N GLU A 408 9.23 -32.21 24.67
CA GLU A 408 8.24 -33.29 24.52
C GLU A 408 7.39 -33.50 25.81
N ASN A 409 7.84 -33.01 26.94
CA ASN A 409 7.13 -33.11 28.22
C ASN A 409 6.03 -32.06 28.38
N ARG A 410 5.99 -31.05 27.53
CA ARG A 410 4.98 -29.98 27.52
C ARG A 410 3.86 -30.27 26.54
N LEU A 411 2.66 -29.81 26.87
CA LEU A 411 1.50 -29.94 26.02
C LEU A 411 1.71 -29.10 24.74
N GLY A 412 1.73 -29.75 23.58
CA GLY A 412 2.04 -29.14 22.29
C GLY A 412 3.46 -29.39 21.81
N GLY A 413 4.38 -29.91 22.67
CA GLY A 413 5.75 -30.33 22.27
C GLY A 413 6.75 -29.19 22.12
N TYR A 414 6.43 -27.98 22.56
CA TYR A 414 7.30 -26.80 22.50
C TYR A 414 7.80 -26.36 23.88
N GLY A 415 9.02 -25.83 23.90
CA GLY A 415 9.63 -25.31 25.12
C GLY A 415 8.90 -24.09 25.67
N GLY A 416 9.00 -23.92 26.96
CA GLY A 416 8.46 -22.79 27.68
C GLY A 416 9.24 -22.53 28.98
N THR A 417 9.03 -21.36 29.57
CA THR A 417 9.65 -20.98 30.85
C THR A 417 8.85 -21.52 32.02
N ASP A 418 9.52 -21.63 33.18
CA ASP A 418 8.89 -21.90 34.46
C ASP A 418 9.14 -20.78 35.48
N ASN A 419 8.25 -20.68 36.49
CA ASN A 419 8.31 -19.64 37.51
C ASN A 419 9.28 -19.96 38.65
N LEU A 420 9.80 -21.17 38.76
CA LEU A 420 10.69 -21.60 39.84
C LEU A 420 12.14 -21.47 39.43
N THR A 421 12.49 -22.04 38.28
CA THR A 421 13.88 -22.16 37.82
C THR A 421 14.33 -20.92 37.09
N GLN A 422 13.52 -20.42 36.08
CA GLN A 422 13.89 -19.30 35.24
C GLN A 422 13.30 -17.96 35.70
N ARG A 423 12.14 -17.98 36.36
CA ARG A 423 11.36 -16.79 36.77
C ARG A 423 11.12 -15.78 35.64
N ALA A 424 11.15 -16.24 34.41
CA ALA A 424 11.05 -15.41 33.23
C ALA A 424 9.66 -15.51 32.54
N ILE A 425 9.21 -14.41 31.94
CA ILE A 425 8.05 -14.37 31.06
C ILE A 425 8.60 -14.29 29.66
N SER A 426 8.54 -15.40 28.92
CA SER A 426 9.10 -15.48 27.57
C SER A 426 8.27 -16.41 26.72
N LEU A 427 7.79 -15.89 25.57
CA LEU A 427 6.96 -16.64 24.65
C LEU A 427 7.82 -17.40 23.64
N ASN A 428 7.56 -18.69 23.51
CA ASN A 428 8.07 -19.47 22.38
C ASN A 428 7.25 -19.14 21.11
N VAL A 429 7.72 -18.16 20.34
CA VAL A 429 7.00 -17.65 19.16
C VAL A 429 6.86 -18.71 18.06
N ILE A 430 7.80 -19.65 17.96
CA ILE A 430 7.74 -20.76 17.00
C ILE A 430 6.60 -21.70 17.38
N GLY A 431 6.55 -22.13 18.65
CA GLY A 431 5.47 -22.96 19.18
C GLY A 431 4.12 -22.27 19.04
N PHE A 432 4.03 -21.01 19.43
CA PHE A 432 2.79 -20.22 19.37
C PHE A 432 2.21 -20.12 17.96
N ASN A 433 3.04 -19.85 16.94
CA ASN A 433 2.58 -19.74 15.57
C ASN A 433 2.32 -21.09 14.88
N ASN A 434 2.94 -22.18 15.33
CA ASN A 434 2.67 -23.50 14.78
C ASN A 434 1.46 -24.22 15.41
N LEU A 435 1.15 -23.91 16.66
CA LEU A 435 0.00 -24.50 17.34
C LEU A 435 -1.31 -23.82 16.97
N ILE A 436 -1.31 -22.50 16.83
CA ILE A 436 -2.51 -21.72 16.54
C ILE A 436 -2.69 -21.60 15.02
N THR A 437 -3.79 -22.14 14.48
CA THR A 437 -4.17 -21.91 13.09
C THR A 437 -4.97 -20.62 12.97
N ASN A 438 -4.71 -19.79 11.96
CA ASN A 438 -5.35 -18.49 11.77
C ASN A 438 -5.48 -18.15 10.28
N ASN A 439 -6.45 -18.78 9.60
CA ASN A 439 -6.61 -18.73 8.16
C ASN A 439 -7.71 -17.76 7.75
N GLY A 440 -7.44 -17.01 6.67
CA GLY A 440 -8.43 -16.18 5.98
C GLY A 440 -8.54 -16.56 4.52
N LYS A 441 -9.74 -16.96 4.08
CA LYS A 441 -10.06 -17.20 2.67
C LYS A 441 -10.92 -16.09 2.13
N ARG A 442 -10.61 -15.60 0.94
CA ARG A 442 -11.35 -14.54 0.28
C ARG A 442 -11.63 -14.93 -1.16
N ASN A 443 -12.88 -14.77 -1.58
CA ASN A 443 -13.30 -14.90 -2.97
C ASN A 443 -13.91 -13.57 -3.41
N ARG A 444 -13.36 -12.96 -4.45
CA ARG A 444 -13.85 -11.69 -4.97
C ARG A 444 -14.28 -11.85 -6.41
N PHE A 445 -15.45 -11.36 -6.72
CA PHE A 445 -15.98 -11.27 -8.07
C PHE A 445 -16.24 -9.81 -8.41
N ILE A 446 -15.69 -9.36 -9.53
CA ILE A 446 -15.88 -8.01 -10.05
C ILE A 446 -16.46 -8.11 -11.45
N GLY A 447 -17.58 -7.44 -11.65
CA GLY A 447 -18.22 -7.29 -12.96
C GLY A 447 -18.42 -5.82 -13.30
N ASN A 448 -18.11 -5.46 -14.53
CA ASN A 448 -18.44 -4.14 -15.09
C ASN A 448 -18.97 -4.32 -16.50
N ILE A 449 -20.05 -3.64 -16.82
CA ILE A 449 -20.59 -3.54 -18.18
C ILE A 449 -20.86 -2.08 -18.50
N TRP A 450 -20.46 -1.65 -19.69
CA TRP A 450 -20.71 -0.28 -20.12
C TRP A 450 -21.05 -0.21 -21.60
N GLY A 451 -21.85 0.81 -21.94
CA GLY A 451 -22.16 1.18 -23.30
C GLY A 451 -22.11 2.69 -23.46
N GLU A 452 -21.52 3.15 -24.57
CA GLU A 452 -21.42 4.55 -24.96
C GLU A 452 -22.02 4.74 -26.37
N TYR A 453 -22.97 5.64 -26.49
CA TYR A 453 -23.61 5.95 -27.80
C TYR A 453 -23.40 7.42 -28.16
N GLU A 454 -22.88 7.67 -29.37
CA GLU A 454 -22.76 9.02 -29.90
C GLU A 454 -24.10 9.44 -30.56
N ILE A 455 -24.89 10.23 -29.81
CA ILE A 455 -26.23 10.69 -30.22
C ILE A 455 -26.13 11.56 -31.46
N VAL A 456 -25.35 12.64 -31.32
CA VAL A 456 -24.93 13.52 -32.43
C VAL A 456 -23.44 13.76 -32.31
N LYS A 457 -22.80 14.27 -33.34
CA LYS A 457 -21.36 14.54 -33.34
C LYS A 457 -20.94 15.32 -32.10
N GLY A 458 -20.06 14.72 -31.28
CA GLY A 458 -19.54 15.29 -30.07
C GLY A 458 -20.41 15.07 -28.84
N LEU A 459 -21.71 14.74 -28.93
CA LEU A 459 -22.59 14.46 -27.80
C LEU A 459 -22.72 12.95 -27.61
N LYS A 460 -22.27 12.45 -26.48
CA LYS A 460 -22.24 11.03 -26.14
C LYS A 460 -22.94 10.78 -24.80
N TYR A 461 -23.68 9.71 -24.75
CA TYR A 461 -24.22 9.17 -23.51
C TYR A 461 -23.54 7.85 -23.18
N LYS A 462 -23.05 7.71 -21.93
CA LYS A 462 -22.46 6.47 -21.41
C LYS A 462 -23.25 6.00 -20.21
N LEU A 463 -23.65 4.73 -20.24
CA LEU A 463 -24.13 3.97 -19.10
C LEU A 463 -23.03 3.01 -18.66
N ASP A 464 -22.75 2.97 -17.38
CA ASP A 464 -21.71 2.11 -16.79
C ASP A 464 -22.27 1.51 -15.49
N ALA A 465 -22.35 0.20 -15.42
CA ALA A 465 -22.84 -0.55 -14.28
C ALA A 465 -21.73 -1.48 -13.75
N SER A 466 -21.44 -1.37 -12.47
CA SER A 466 -20.40 -2.17 -11.82
C SER A 466 -20.96 -2.91 -10.60
N PHE A 467 -20.43 -4.10 -10.41
CA PHE A 467 -20.73 -4.99 -9.30
C PHE A 467 -19.41 -5.54 -8.73
N ASP A 468 -19.23 -5.46 -7.42
CA ASP A 468 -18.07 -5.98 -6.70
C ASP A 468 -18.58 -6.75 -5.48
N ARG A 469 -18.30 -8.04 -5.44
CA ARG A 469 -18.65 -8.91 -4.32
C ARG A 469 -17.42 -9.60 -3.78
N LEU A 470 -17.22 -9.46 -2.48
CA LEU A 470 -16.20 -10.13 -1.69
C LEU A 470 -16.90 -11.05 -0.69
N ASP A 471 -16.66 -12.35 -0.79
CA ASP A 471 -17.03 -13.33 0.24
C ASP A 471 -15.78 -13.74 1.00
N TYR A 472 -15.85 -13.82 2.34
CA TYR A 472 -14.71 -14.20 3.17
C TYR A 472 -15.08 -15.17 4.28
N VAL A 473 -14.10 -15.99 4.64
CA VAL A 473 -14.13 -16.88 5.80
C VAL A 473 -12.83 -16.73 6.56
N ASN A 474 -12.90 -16.26 7.78
CA ASN A 474 -11.77 -16.25 8.71
C ASN A 474 -11.98 -17.31 9.77
N ARG A 475 -10.92 -18.03 10.12
CA ARG A 475 -10.96 -19.11 11.07
C ARG A 475 -9.70 -19.09 11.92
N LYS A 476 -9.86 -18.93 13.24
CA LYS A 476 -8.77 -18.99 14.20
C LYS A 476 -9.07 -20.07 15.22
N PHE A 477 -8.16 -21.05 15.35
CA PHE A 477 -8.23 -22.08 16.38
C PHE A 477 -7.02 -21.95 17.29
N VAL A 478 -7.28 -21.80 18.57
CA VAL A 478 -6.32 -21.78 19.67
C VAL A 478 -6.50 -23.08 20.44
N PRO A 479 -5.62 -24.08 20.31
CA PRO A 479 -5.70 -25.33 21.06
C PRO A 479 -5.22 -25.14 22.50
N GLN A 480 -5.51 -26.15 23.37
CA GLN A 480 -4.78 -26.29 24.62
C GLN A 480 -3.27 -26.37 24.35
N SER A 481 -2.47 -25.69 25.16
CA SER A 481 -1.02 -25.70 25.01
C SER A 481 -0.32 -25.27 26.29
N ASP A 482 0.92 -25.70 26.48
CA ASP A 482 1.82 -25.22 27.51
C ASP A 482 3.10 -24.69 26.89
N LEU A 483 3.17 -23.37 26.70
CA LEU A 483 4.33 -22.62 26.23
C LEU A 483 5.09 -21.92 27.37
N GLY A 484 4.91 -22.37 28.60
CA GLY A 484 5.49 -21.81 29.81
C GLY A 484 4.42 -21.30 30.79
N TRP A 485 4.80 -21.13 32.03
CA TRP A 485 3.90 -20.85 33.14
C TRP A 485 2.96 -19.66 32.96
N TYR A 486 3.34 -18.69 32.13
CA TYR A 486 2.54 -17.51 31.80
C TYR A 486 1.72 -17.69 30.52
N TYR A 487 2.13 -18.60 29.63
CA TYR A 487 1.52 -18.85 28.33
C TYR A 487 0.91 -20.26 28.24
N ILE A 488 0.13 -20.61 29.25
CA ILE A 488 -0.68 -21.83 29.24
C ILE A 488 -2.05 -21.49 28.68
N THR A 489 -2.50 -22.27 27.72
CA THR A 489 -3.89 -22.23 27.24
C THR A 489 -4.61 -23.44 27.85
N THR A 490 -5.48 -23.19 28.80
CA THR A 490 -6.29 -24.26 29.44
C THR A 490 -7.39 -24.74 28.48
N LYS A 491 -8.12 -25.80 28.91
CA LYS A 491 -9.27 -26.28 28.13
C LYS A 491 -10.31 -25.18 27.93
N GLU A 492 -10.64 -24.45 28.96
CA GLU A 492 -11.65 -23.40 28.97
C GLU A 492 -11.27 -22.21 28.10
N GLU A 493 -9.96 -21.98 27.87
CA GLU A 493 -9.43 -20.92 27.00
C GLU A 493 -9.23 -21.38 25.57
N ALA A 494 -9.11 -22.70 25.33
CA ALA A 494 -9.01 -23.27 24.00
C ALA A 494 -10.26 -22.90 23.20
N SER A 495 -10.09 -22.30 22.02
CA SER A 495 -11.19 -21.66 21.33
C SER A 495 -11.08 -21.75 19.81
N LEU A 496 -12.23 -21.77 19.18
CA LEU A 496 -12.39 -21.65 17.73
C LEU A 496 -13.24 -20.44 17.43
N ASP A 497 -12.66 -19.44 16.77
CA ASP A 497 -13.36 -18.31 16.21
C ASP A 497 -13.56 -18.54 14.71
N VAL A 498 -14.79 -18.43 14.24
CA VAL A 498 -15.17 -18.49 12.82
C VAL A 498 -15.95 -17.24 12.47
N SER A 499 -15.46 -16.49 11.49
CA SER A 499 -16.19 -15.34 10.94
C SER A 499 -16.39 -15.53 9.44
N THR A 500 -17.63 -15.45 9.00
CA THR A 500 -18.00 -15.52 7.60
C THR A 500 -18.81 -14.30 7.22
N GLY A 501 -18.58 -13.78 6.04
CA GLY A 501 -19.37 -12.63 5.62
C GLY A 501 -19.20 -12.31 4.14
N ASN A 502 -19.94 -11.30 3.73
CA ASN A 502 -19.79 -10.76 2.38
C ASN A 502 -19.95 -9.25 2.36
N GLU A 503 -19.31 -8.67 1.38
CA GLU A 503 -19.41 -7.28 1.03
C GLU A 503 -19.84 -7.17 -0.42
N THR A 504 -20.96 -6.50 -0.69
CA THR A 504 -21.46 -6.29 -2.03
C THR A 504 -21.55 -4.80 -2.33
N LYS A 505 -20.91 -4.36 -3.43
CA LYS A 505 -20.96 -2.98 -3.91
C LYS A 505 -21.54 -2.93 -5.30
N THR A 506 -22.47 -2.02 -5.52
CA THR A 506 -23.05 -1.73 -6.83
C THR A 506 -22.92 -0.28 -7.15
N PHE A 507 -22.53 0.01 -8.39
CA PHE A 507 -22.43 1.37 -8.92
C PHE A 507 -23.19 1.46 -10.23
N LEU A 508 -23.91 2.56 -10.40
CA LEU A 508 -24.57 2.90 -11.66
C LEU A 508 -24.20 4.34 -12.02
N ASN A 509 -23.46 4.50 -13.13
CA ASN A 509 -23.01 5.78 -13.63
C ASN A 509 -23.75 6.11 -14.91
N ASN A 510 -24.45 7.25 -14.93
CA ASN A 510 -25.07 7.82 -16.12
C ASN A 510 -24.32 9.10 -16.47
N LEU A 511 -23.69 9.15 -17.64
CA LEU A 511 -22.78 10.21 -18.03
C LEU A 511 -23.19 10.77 -19.39
N LEU A 512 -23.32 12.06 -19.49
CA LEU A 512 -23.49 12.80 -20.73
C LEU A 512 -22.26 13.66 -20.97
N THR A 513 -21.60 13.49 -22.11
CA THR A 513 -20.41 14.27 -22.47
C THR A 513 -20.64 14.99 -23.77
N TYR A 514 -20.18 16.23 -23.87
CA TYR A 514 -20.23 17.02 -25.08
C TYR A 514 -18.89 17.65 -25.38
N SER A 515 -18.32 17.38 -26.55
CA SER A 515 -17.06 17.95 -27.02
C SER A 515 -17.33 18.81 -28.28
N LEU A 516 -16.82 20.04 -28.26
CA LEU A 516 -17.04 21.02 -29.34
C LEU A 516 -15.75 21.78 -29.63
N ASP A 517 -15.28 21.67 -30.85
CA ASP A 517 -14.14 22.43 -31.39
C ASP A 517 -14.64 23.50 -32.36
N ILE A 518 -14.40 24.78 -32.04
CA ILE A 518 -14.74 25.93 -32.89
C ILE A 518 -13.47 26.78 -33.08
N ASN A 519 -12.86 26.72 -34.23
CA ASN A 519 -11.63 27.46 -34.57
C ASN A 519 -10.52 27.19 -33.51
N LYS A 520 -10.23 28.21 -32.69
CA LYS A 520 -9.23 28.17 -31.62
C LYS A 520 -9.80 27.77 -30.26
N HIS A 521 -11.10 27.58 -30.15
CA HIS A 521 -11.81 27.28 -28.93
C HIS A 521 -12.17 25.78 -28.88
N ARG A 522 -11.81 25.14 -27.82
CA ARG A 522 -12.23 23.76 -27.51
C ARG A 522 -12.95 23.73 -26.18
N PHE A 523 -14.13 23.14 -26.21
CA PHE A 523 -14.97 22.92 -25.03
C PHE A 523 -15.23 21.43 -24.87
N ASP A 524 -15.03 20.93 -23.65
CA ASP A 524 -15.44 19.60 -23.22
C ASP A 524 -16.27 19.74 -21.96
N ALA A 525 -17.55 19.33 -22.01
CA ALA A 525 -18.47 19.35 -20.90
C ALA A 525 -18.88 17.93 -20.51
N LEU A 526 -19.06 17.69 -19.23
CA LEU A 526 -19.57 16.44 -18.65
C LEU A 526 -20.65 16.77 -17.62
N ALA A 527 -21.78 16.06 -17.69
CA ALA A 527 -22.77 16.01 -16.64
C ALA A 527 -23.08 14.54 -16.32
N GLY A 528 -23.28 14.22 -15.06
CA GLY A 528 -23.51 12.84 -14.65
C GLY A 528 -24.32 12.69 -13.39
N TRP A 529 -24.92 11.51 -13.28
CA TRP A 529 -25.63 11.03 -12.10
C TRP A 529 -25.08 9.67 -11.73
N VAL A 530 -24.61 9.55 -10.50
CA VAL A 530 -23.95 8.37 -9.95
C VAL A 530 -24.75 7.87 -8.76
N GLN A 531 -25.02 6.59 -8.74
CA GLN A 531 -25.63 5.89 -7.61
C GLN A 531 -24.69 4.80 -7.13
N GLU A 532 -24.60 4.64 -5.81
CA GLU A 532 -23.87 3.56 -5.16
C GLU A 532 -24.67 2.96 -4.03
N ARG A 533 -24.44 1.65 -3.84
CA ARG A 533 -24.91 0.92 -2.67
C ARG A 533 -23.84 -0.05 -2.23
N LYS A 534 -23.64 -0.13 -0.92
CA LYS A 534 -22.77 -1.10 -0.26
C LYS A 534 -23.55 -1.82 0.80
N ASP A 535 -23.55 -3.14 0.72
CA ASP A 535 -24.16 -4.01 1.71
C ASP A 535 -23.07 -4.89 2.34
N TYR A 536 -23.04 -4.93 3.65
CA TYR A 536 -22.14 -5.73 4.45
C TYR A 536 -22.96 -6.71 5.27
N TYR A 537 -22.57 -7.97 5.24
CA TYR A 537 -23.07 -9.00 6.12
C TYR A 537 -21.90 -9.71 6.78
N ASN A 538 -21.97 -9.90 8.08
CA ASN A 538 -21.00 -10.67 8.85
C ASN A 538 -21.73 -11.55 9.85
N HIS A 539 -21.35 -12.82 9.89
CA HIS A 539 -21.75 -13.79 10.89
C HIS A 539 -20.49 -14.31 11.58
N TRP A 540 -20.50 -14.33 12.90
CA TRP A 540 -19.39 -14.88 13.68
C TRP A 540 -19.92 -15.95 14.64
N SER A 541 -19.06 -16.94 14.91
CA SER A 541 -19.32 -17.99 15.89
C SER A 541 -18.03 -18.26 16.63
N ARG A 542 -18.15 -18.42 17.94
CA ARG A 542 -17.05 -18.78 18.82
C ARG A 542 -17.42 -20.01 19.63
N GLY A 543 -16.58 -21.06 19.56
CA GLY A 543 -16.64 -22.22 20.45
C GLY A 543 -15.48 -22.15 21.43
N VAL A 544 -15.71 -22.54 22.67
CA VAL A 544 -14.71 -22.66 23.74
C VAL A 544 -14.78 -24.02 24.40
N GLY A 545 -13.70 -24.42 25.09
CA GLY A 545 -13.66 -25.70 25.82
C GLY A 545 -13.32 -26.87 24.91
N TYR A 546 -12.13 -26.85 24.27
CA TYR A 546 -11.64 -27.96 23.45
C TYR A 546 -10.59 -28.78 24.18
N ASP A 547 -10.70 -30.11 24.16
CA ASP A 547 -9.65 -31.01 24.61
C ASP A 547 -8.46 -31.02 23.63
N PHE A 548 -7.26 -31.32 24.15
CA PHE A 548 -6.05 -31.37 23.36
C PHE A 548 -6.16 -32.45 22.25
N GLY A 549 -5.81 -32.10 21.03
CA GLY A 549 -5.90 -32.98 19.87
C GLY A 549 -7.32 -33.16 19.31
N GLU A 550 -8.31 -32.46 19.85
CA GLU A 550 -9.67 -32.50 19.37
C GLU A 550 -9.84 -31.83 17.99
N ILE A 551 -10.82 -32.30 17.23
CA ILE A 551 -11.12 -31.72 15.92
C ILE A 551 -11.69 -30.31 16.11
N SER A 552 -11.04 -29.32 15.54
CA SER A 552 -11.46 -27.92 15.59
C SER A 552 -12.75 -27.65 14.81
N LYS A 553 -13.91 -28.07 15.37
CA LYS A 553 -15.25 -27.82 14.84
C LYS A 553 -16.14 -27.28 15.95
N LEU A 554 -17.04 -26.36 15.66
CA LEU A 554 -17.92 -25.73 16.63
C LEU A 554 -18.76 -26.74 17.44
N GLN A 555 -19.17 -27.84 16.82
CA GLN A 555 -19.97 -28.88 17.47
C GLN A 555 -19.25 -29.67 18.57
N TYR A 556 -17.94 -29.54 18.68
CA TYR A 556 -17.14 -30.21 19.71
C TYR A 556 -16.71 -29.26 20.84
N ALA A 557 -17.08 -27.99 20.75
CA ALA A 557 -16.87 -27.06 21.85
C ALA A 557 -17.81 -27.38 23.02
N ASP A 558 -17.36 -27.20 24.23
CA ASP A 558 -18.19 -27.32 25.44
C ASP A 558 -19.27 -26.23 25.48
N ASP A 559 -18.94 -25.01 24.97
CA ASP A 559 -19.87 -23.88 24.87
C ASP A 559 -19.69 -23.13 23.54
N ASN A 560 -20.79 -22.60 23.01
CA ASN A 560 -20.83 -21.88 21.73
C ASN A 560 -21.60 -20.57 21.85
N SER A 561 -21.05 -19.52 21.22
CA SER A 561 -21.72 -18.24 21.02
C SER A 561 -21.71 -17.86 19.56
N THR A 562 -22.72 -17.13 19.12
CA THR A 562 -22.84 -16.68 17.74
C THR A 562 -23.51 -15.32 17.66
N GLY A 563 -23.24 -14.59 16.61
CA GLY A 563 -23.89 -13.33 16.33
C GLY A 563 -23.76 -12.95 14.87
N GLU A 564 -24.58 -11.99 14.46
CA GLU A 564 -24.59 -11.47 13.09
C GLU A 564 -24.73 -9.95 13.08
N SER A 565 -24.28 -9.34 12.00
CA SER A 565 -24.45 -7.91 11.76
C SER A 565 -24.65 -7.64 10.28
N GLU A 566 -25.53 -6.70 10.01
CA GLU A 566 -25.78 -6.20 8.66
C GLU A 566 -25.64 -4.68 8.63
N THR A 567 -25.10 -4.18 7.53
CA THR A 567 -24.96 -2.74 7.31
C THR A 567 -25.21 -2.42 5.85
N ALA A 568 -26.03 -1.41 5.59
CA ALA A 568 -26.28 -0.90 4.25
C ALA A 568 -25.91 0.59 4.18
N ILE A 569 -25.12 0.95 3.17
CA ILE A 569 -24.70 2.33 2.90
C ILE A 569 -25.11 2.68 1.48
N THR A 570 -25.79 3.81 1.32
CA THR A 570 -26.19 4.31 0.01
C THR A 570 -25.63 5.71 -0.24
N GLY A 571 -25.35 5.98 -1.51
CA GLY A 571 -24.86 7.28 -1.95
C GLY A 571 -25.45 7.68 -3.31
N THR A 572 -25.69 8.96 -3.47
CA THR A 572 -26.13 9.55 -4.75
C THR A 572 -25.33 10.81 -5.02
N SER A 573 -24.86 10.97 -6.25
CA SER A 573 -24.05 12.13 -6.59
C SER A 573 -24.47 12.72 -7.95
N TYR A 574 -24.49 14.04 -8.02
CA TYR A 574 -24.60 14.80 -9.28
C TYR A 574 -23.24 15.42 -9.57
N ILE A 575 -22.74 15.21 -10.78
CA ILE A 575 -21.39 15.64 -11.17
C ILE A 575 -21.45 16.51 -12.41
N SER A 576 -20.60 17.51 -12.48
CA SER A 576 -20.38 18.30 -13.69
C SER A 576 -18.93 18.75 -13.81
N ARG A 577 -18.45 18.84 -15.05
CA ARG A 577 -17.12 19.34 -15.38
C ARG A 577 -17.17 20.10 -16.69
N ILE A 578 -16.46 21.21 -16.75
CA ILE A 578 -16.24 21.99 -17.97
C ILE A 578 -14.73 22.18 -18.11
N ASN A 579 -14.19 21.79 -19.27
CA ASN A 579 -12.85 22.10 -19.70
C ASN A 579 -12.94 23.06 -20.87
N TYR A 580 -12.11 24.10 -20.87
CA TYR A 580 -12.00 25.06 -21.94
C TYR A 580 -10.52 25.25 -22.31
N SER A 581 -10.23 25.23 -23.61
CA SER A 581 -8.91 25.54 -24.13
C SER A 581 -9.02 26.57 -25.23
N PHE A 582 -8.15 27.59 -25.16
CA PHE A 582 -8.05 28.61 -26.22
C PHE A 582 -6.67 28.59 -26.86
N ASP A 583 -6.66 28.33 -28.17
CA ASP A 583 -5.47 28.37 -29.07
C ASP A 583 -4.28 27.52 -28.52
N ASP A 584 -4.60 26.43 -27.78
CA ASP A 584 -3.62 25.60 -27.10
C ASP A 584 -2.66 26.39 -26.16
N ARG A 585 -3.09 27.56 -25.70
CA ARG A 585 -2.30 28.46 -24.84
C ARG A 585 -2.88 28.56 -23.40
N TYR A 586 -4.19 28.78 -23.30
CA TYR A 586 -4.90 28.97 -22.05
C TYR A 586 -5.84 27.80 -21.83
N LEU A 587 -5.66 27.12 -20.72
CA LEU A 587 -6.46 25.99 -20.29
C LEU A 587 -7.22 26.35 -19.03
N PHE A 588 -8.49 26.00 -18.96
CA PHE A 588 -9.33 26.23 -17.79
C PHE A 588 -10.20 25.02 -17.51
N GLN A 589 -10.34 24.66 -16.24
CA GLN A 589 -11.22 23.57 -15.80
C GLN A 589 -12.01 24.01 -14.59
N ALA A 590 -13.30 23.69 -14.58
CA ALA A 590 -14.19 23.83 -13.42
C ALA A 590 -14.92 22.51 -13.18
N ASN A 591 -14.96 22.07 -11.92
CA ASN A 591 -15.72 20.90 -11.49
C ASN A 591 -16.70 21.31 -10.40
N PHE A 592 -17.88 20.74 -10.43
CA PHE A 592 -18.86 20.82 -9.36
C PHE A 592 -19.45 19.42 -9.13
N ARG A 593 -19.60 19.06 -7.85
CA ARG A 593 -20.21 17.81 -7.44
C ARG A 593 -21.00 18.00 -6.18
N GLN A 594 -22.19 17.43 -6.14
CA GLN A 594 -23.01 17.33 -4.95
C GLN A 594 -23.14 15.85 -4.57
N ASP A 595 -22.75 15.51 -3.36
CA ASP A 595 -22.82 14.17 -2.80
C ASP A 595 -23.85 14.10 -1.68
N LYS A 596 -24.66 13.03 -1.69
CA LYS A 596 -25.57 12.66 -0.61
C LYS A 596 -25.22 11.26 -0.12
N SER A 597 -25.14 11.06 1.21
CA SER A 597 -24.76 9.76 1.79
C SER A 597 -25.62 9.45 3.01
N SER A 598 -26.01 8.16 3.15
CA SER A 598 -26.74 7.65 4.32
C SER A 598 -25.87 7.54 5.59
N LEU A 599 -24.57 7.84 5.50
CA LEU A 599 -23.66 7.85 6.67
C LEU A 599 -23.95 8.99 7.66
N PHE A 600 -24.67 10.03 7.23
CA PHE A 600 -24.97 11.21 8.03
C PHE A 600 -26.48 11.34 8.24
N SER A 601 -26.87 12.05 9.32
CA SER A 601 -28.25 12.40 9.59
C SER A 601 -28.84 13.25 8.45
N GLU A 602 -30.15 13.30 8.33
CA GLU A 602 -30.87 13.96 7.23
C GLU A 602 -30.45 15.41 7.02
N ASN A 603 -30.18 16.15 8.09
CA ASN A 603 -29.78 17.56 8.04
C ASN A 603 -28.33 17.78 7.51
N TYR A 604 -27.48 16.74 7.56
CA TYR A 604 -26.05 16.83 7.22
C TYR A 604 -25.62 15.83 6.14
N ASN A 605 -26.54 15.10 5.53
CA ASN A 605 -26.22 14.03 4.57
C ASN A 605 -25.74 14.52 3.20
N THR A 606 -25.84 15.82 2.92
CA THR A 606 -25.50 16.41 1.62
C THR A 606 -24.31 17.38 1.76
N THR A 607 -23.36 17.29 0.83
CA THR A 607 -22.24 18.24 0.75
C THR A 607 -21.93 18.59 -0.69
N ASN A 608 -21.28 19.76 -0.89
CA ASN A 608 -20.85 20.24 -2.19
C ASN A 608 -19.33 20.28 -2.27
N ALA A 609 -18.78 19.70 -3.33
CA ALA A 609 -17.39 19.80 -3.72
C ALA A 609 -17.28 20.67 -4.98
N TYR A 610 -16.30 21.54 -5.03
CA TYR A 610 -16.03 22.37 -6.20
C TYR A 610 -14.54 22.60 -6.36
N SER A 611 -14.13 22.79 -7.60
CA SER A 611 -12.73 23.11 -7.90
C SER A 611 -12.59 23.87 -9.21
N PHE A 612 -11.54 24.67 -9.26
CA PHE A 612 -11.13 25.46 -10.41
C PHE A 612 -9.64 25.26 -10.64
N SER A 613 -9.23 25.15 -11.90
CA SER A 613 -7.82 25.19 -12.26
C SER A 613 -7.62 25.91 -13.57
N GLY A 614 -6.44 26.49 -13.73
CA GLY A 614 -6.01 27.13 -14.94
C GLY A 614 -4.56 26.77 -15.28
N ALA A 615 -4.24 26.76 -16.56
CA ALA A 615 -2.87 26.63 -17.00
C ALA A 615 -2.59 27.55 -18.20
N TRP A 616 -1.36 28.05 -18.24
CA TRP A 616 -0.86 28.91 -19.30
C TRP A 616 0.39 28.28 -19.92
N LYS A 617 0.29 27.86 -21.18
CA LYS A 617 1.41 27.39 -21.98
C LYS A 617 2.18 28.58 -22.55
N LEU A 618 3.11 29.12 -21.76
CA LEU A 618 3.96 30.26 -22.12
C LEU A 618 4.76 30.03 -23.39
N SER A 619 5.22 28.81 -23.61
CA SER A 619 5.95 28.42 -24.82
C SER A 619 5.18 28.62 -26.12
N ASN A 620 3.83 28.67 -26.05
CA ASN A 620 2.98 28.84 -27.24
C ASN A 620 2.66 30.32 -27.53
N GLU A 621 3.19 31.26 -26.72
CA GLU A 621 2.98 32.69 -26.89
C GLU A 621 3.90 33.26 -27.99
N LYS A 622 3.34 34.05 -28.88
CA LYS A 622 4.06 34.63 -30.03
C LYS A 622 5.08 35.70 -29.59
N PHE A 623 4.91 36.29 -28.40
CA PHE A 623 5.82 37.34 -27.90
C PHE A 623 7.01 36.79 -27.10
N ILE A 624 7.05 35.47 -26.88
CA ILE A 624 8.12 34.82 -26.14
C ILE A 624 9.01 34.10 -27.16
N ASN A 625 10.24 34.56 -27.31
CA ASN A 625 11.28 33.88 -28.07
C ASN A 625 12.09 32.99 -27.13
N LEU A 626 11.82 31.71 -27.14
CA LEU A 626 12.57 30.73 -26.34
C LEU A 626 13.87 30.33 -27.05
N PRO A 627 14.94 30.04 -26.29
CA PRO A 627 16.10 29.36 -26.82
C PRO A 627 15.70 28.00 -27.41
N GLU A 628 16.38 27.54 -28.47
CA GLU A 628 16.04 26.27 -29.16
C GLU A 628 16.04 25.04 -28.26
N TRP A 629 16.79 25.09 -27.16
CA TRP A 629 16.84 24.00 -26.17
C TRP A 629 15.66 23.99 -25.19
N VAL A 630 14.82 25.04 -25.15
CA VAL A 630 13.60 25.10 -24.31
C VAL A 630 12.37 24.91 -25.21
N ASN A 631 11.63 23.81 -24.97
CA ASN A 631 10.49 23.43 -25.81
C ASN A 631 9.15 23.75 -25.16
N THR A 632 9.08 23.63 -23.84
CA THR A 632 7.85 23.80 -23.08
C THR A 632 8.10 24.62 -21.81
N ILE A 633 7.27 25.65 -21.61
CA ILE A 633 7.11 26.35 -20.34
C ILE A 633 5.63 26.45 -20.07
N LYS A 634 5.15 25.85 -18.97
CA LYS A 634 3.76 25.88 -18.57
C LYS A 634 3.65 26.24 -17.10
N LEU A 635 2.84 27.23 -16.81
CA LEU A 635 2.41 27.58 -15.44
C LEU A 635 1.00 27.02 -15.22
N ARG A 636 0.75 26.43 -14.05
CA ARG A 636 -0.59 26.01 -13.65
C ARG A 636 -0.87 26.34 -12.20
N GLY A 637 -2.17 26.50 -11.91
CA GLY A 637 -2.63 26.70 -10.55
C GLY A 637 -4.02 26.12 -10.36
N SER A 638 -4.30 25.62 -9.18
CA SER A 638 -5.60 25.07 -8.82
C SER A 638 -6.02 25.43 -7.41
N TYR A 639 -7.35 25.49 -7.22
CA TYR A 639 -8.00 25.62 -5.93
C TYR A 639 -9.27 24.78 -5.90
N GLY A 640 -9.52 24.10 -4.78
CA GLY A 640 -10.78 23.38 -4.63
C GLY A 640 -11.06 22.97 -3.20
N LYS A 641 -12.33 22.59 -2.98
CA LYS A 641 -12.85 22.05 -1.73
C LYS A 641 -13.42 20.67 -1.99
N LEU A 642 -13.03 19.71 -1.15
CA LEU A 642 -13.56 18.34 -1.09
C LEU A 642 -14.06 18.05 0.32
N GLY A 643 -15.04 17.16 0.46
CA GLY A 643 -15.44 16.60 1.73
C GLY A 643 -14.67 15.32 2.04
N ASN A 644 -14.87 14.76 3.25
CA ASN A 644 -14.50 13.39 3.60
C ASN A 644 -15.63 12.77 4.43
N ASN A 645 -15.97 11.50 4.14
CA ASN A 645 -17.05 10.77 4.78
C ASN A 645 -16.58 9.47 5.44
N THR A 646 -15.35 9.40 5.85
CA THR A 646 -14.80 8.19 6.47
C THR A 646 -15.27 8.10 7.93
N ILE A 647 -16.54 7.74 8.11
CA ILE A 647 -17.18 7.46 9.40
C ILE A 647 -17.89 6.11 9.33
N PRO A 648 -18.05 5.41 10.47
CA PRO A 648 -18.86 4.20 10.54
C PRO A 648 -20.32 4.48 10.13
N ALA A 649 -21.00 3.45 9.61
CA ALA A 649 -22.43 3.55 9.36
C ALA A 649 -23.20 3.74 10.68
N TYR A 650 -24.31 4.48 10.61
CA TYR A 650 -25.18 4.80 11.76
C TYR A 650 -24.47 5.53 12.91
N PHE A 651 -23.34 6.15 12.66
CA PHE A 651 -22.53 6.84 13.67
C PHE A 651 -23.27 8.03 14.34
N PHE A 652 -24.31 8.56 13.71
CA PHE A 652 -25.17 9.61 14.24
C PHE A 652 -26.34 9.06 15.09
N ALA A 653 -26.55 7.74 15.11
CA ALA A 653 -27.66 7.12 15.80
C ALA A 653 -27.23 6.50 17.15
N THR A 654 -27.91 6.87 18.21
CA THR A 654 -27.65 6.35 19.56
C THR A 654 -27.92 4.84 19.61
N THR A 655 -26.94 4.06 20.06
CA THR A 655 -27.07 2.63 20.26
C THR A 655 -27.35 2.30 21.73
N ILE A 656 -28.23 1.33 21.97
CA ILE A 656 -28.54 0.82 23.29
C ILE A 656 -27.74 -0.46 23.51
N ASN A 657 -27.04 -0.54 24.63
CA ASN A 657 -26.39 -1.76 25.08
C ASN A 657 -27.32 -2.50 26.04
N SER A 658 -27.67 -3.74 25.69
CA SER A 658 -28.53 -4.62 26.47
C SER A 658 -27.74 -5.49 27.48
N PHE A 659 -26.43 -5.33 27.57
CA PHE A 659 -25.57 -6.09 28.50
C PHE A 659 -25.12 -5.26 29.72
N ALA A 660 -25.76 -4.13 29.96
CA ALA A 660 -25.52 -3.39 31.19
C ALA A 660 -26.05 -4.22 32.38
N GLY A 661 -25.22 -4.42 33.38
CA GLY A 661 -25.63 -5.14 34.57
C GLY A 661 -25.32 -4.32 35.83
N TYR A 662 -26.18 -4.45 36.81
CA TYR A 662 -25.95 -3.92 38.16
C TYR A 662 -26.15 -5.02 39.20
N ASN A 663 -25.32 -5.00 40.21
CA ASN A 663 -25.40 -6.03 41.24
C ASN A 663 -26.37 -5.56 42.35
N PHE A 664 -27.49 -6.23 42.47
CA PHE A 664 -28.44 -6.06 43.57
C PHE A 664 -28.39 -7.29 44.46
N ASN A 665 -27.99 -7.10 45.71
CA ASN A 665 -27.98 -8.14 46.74
C ASN A 665 -27.19 -9.41 46.32
N ASN A 666 -26.03 -9.21 45.68
CA ASN A 666 -25.17 -10.26 45.09
C ASN A 666 -25.73 -10.99 43.86
N GLU A 667 -26.81 -10.53 43.32
CA GLU A 667 -27.35 -11.04 42.04
C GLU A 667 -27.16 -10.00 40.93
N LEU A 668 -26.69 -10.45 39.78
CA LEU A 668 -26.53 -9.61 38.59
C LEU A 668 -27.92 -9.36 37.97
N ALA A 669 -28.40 -8.13 38.05
CA ALA A 669 -29.60 -7.69 37.36
C ALA A 669 -29.22 -7.16 35.96
N PRO A 670 -29.62 -7.83 34.87
CA PRO A 670 -29.38 -7.33 33.52
C PRO A 670 -30.23 -6.10 33.26
N GLY A 671 -29.63 -5.11 32.60
CA GLY A 671 -30.26 -3.84 32.23
C GLY A 671 -29.87 -3.38 30.85
N THR A 672 -30.45 -2.27 30.44
CA THR A 672 -30.11 -1.58 29.19
C THR A 672 -29.65 -0.16 29.49
N THR A 673 -28.63 0.30 28.76
CA THR A 673 -28.14 1.66 28.89
C THR A 673 -27.64 2.20 27.55
N VAL A 674 -27.63 3.53 27.44
CA VAL A 674 -26.89 4.20 26.35
C VAL A 674 -25.42 4.24 26.75
N VAL A 675 -24.59 3.49 26.03
CA VAL A 675 -23.15 3.36 26.40
C VAL A 675 -22.32 4.48 25.82
N ALA A 676 -22.56 4.86 24.57
CA ALA A 676 -21.76 5.85 23.87
C ALA A 676 -22.51 7.17 23.74
N SER A 677 -21.88 8.28 24.13
CA SER A 677 -22.33 9.62 23.74
C SER A 677 -21.99 9.85 22.28
N LEU A 678 -23.02 10.08 21.45
CA LEU A 678 -22.85 10.36 20.03
C LEU A 678 -23.29 11.81 19.73
N ASP A 679 -22.60 12.44 18.78
CA ASP A 679 -22.99 13.75 18.27
C ASP A 679 -23.93 13.58 17.07
N PRO A 680 -25.23 13.89 17.19
CA PRO A 680 -26.17 13.76 16.08
C PRO A 680 -25.91 14.76 14.96
N ASN A 681 -25.07 15.78 15.22
CA ASN A 681 -24.71 16.84 14.28
C ASN A 681 -23.40 16.58 13.55
N VAL A 682 -22.89 15.34 13.63
CA VAL A 682 -21.70 14.95 12.87
C VAL A 682 -21.90 15.24 11.39
N ARG A 683 -20.94 15.94 10.80
CA ARG A 683 -20.94 16.38 9.42
C ARG A 683 -19.63 16.05 8.72
N TRP A 684 -19.63 16.26 7.42
CA TRP A 684 -18.47 16.04 6.55
C TRP A 684 -17.23 16.81 7.02
N GLU A 685 -16.06 16.16 6.94
CA GLU A 685 -14.80 16.88 7.06
C GLU A 685 -14.55 17.67 5.77
N ASP A 686 -13.96 18.87 5.87
CA ASP A 686 -13.66 19.75 4.76
C ASP A 686 -12.15 19.78 4.46
N ASN A 687 -11.78 19.54 3.19
CA ASN A 687 -10.40 19.65 2.72
C ASN A 687 -10.31 20.70 1.60
N LYS A 688 -9.56 21.77 1.82
CA LYS A 688 -9.29 22.84 0.85
C LYS A 688 -7.84 22.77 0.40
N THR A 689 -7.61 22.62 -0.91
CA THR A 689 -6.26 22.53 -1.48
C THR A 689 -6.01 23.70 -2.43
N THR A 690 -4.85 24.35 -2.29
CA THR A 690 -4.29 25.30 -3.25
C THR A 690 -2.98 24.75 -3.77
N ASP A 691 -2.77 24.86 -5.06
CA ASP A 691 -1.63 24.27 -5.78
C ASP A 691 -1.15 25.23 -6.87
N VAL A 692 0.17 25.37 -7.01
CA VAL A 692 0.81 26.17 -8.07
C VAL A 692 2.04 25.43 -8.56
N ALA A 693 2.21 25.30 -9.88
CA ALA A 693 3.34 24.59 -10.46
C ALA A 693 3.90 25.24 -11.72
N LEU A 694 5.18 24.97 -11.95
CA LEU A 694 5.95 25.26 -13.16
C LEU A 694 6.39 23.93 -13.79
N GLU A 695 6.07 23.76 -15.09
CA GLU A 695 6.51 22.61 -15.88
C GLU A 695 7.42 23.10 -17.00
N LEU A 696 8.58 22.46 -17.16
CA LEU A 696 9.60 22.76 -18.17
C LEU A 696 9.92 21.53 -18.99
N GLY A 697 9.97 21.71 -20.32
CA GLY A 697 10.49 20.71 -21.25
C GLY A 697 11.68 21.28 -22.03
N MET A 698 12.79 20.56 -22.02
CA MET A 698 14.05 21.01 -22.60
C MET A 698 14.68 19.92 -23.49
N PHE A 699 15.56 20.33 -24.42
CA PHE A 699 16.29 19.41 -25.31
C PHE A 699 15.34 18.46 -26.09
N ASN A 700 14.38 19.03 -26.79
CA ASN A 700 13.30 18.31 -27.48
C ASN A 700 12.48 17.43 -26.51
N ASN A 701 12.21 17.98 -25.30
CA ASN A 701 11.54 17.31 -24.20
C ASN A 701 12.24 16.05 -23.68
N ALA A 702 13.52 15.83 -24.03
CA ALA A 702 14.32 14.78 -23.43
C ALA A 702 14.48 14.98 -21.93
N LEU A 703 14.58 16.24 -21.47
CA LEU A 703 14.55 16.61 -20.06
C LEU A 703 13.22 17.29 -19.75
N GLN A 704 12.47 16.71 -18.84
CA GLN A 704 11.24 17.28 -18.26
C GLN A 704 11.48 17.57 -16.79
N PHE A 705 11.02 18.73 -16.34
CA PHE A 705 11.13 19.15 -14.94
C PHE A 705 9.81 19.78 -14.49
N THR A 706 9.37 19.43 -13.28
CA THR A 706 8.19 20.04 -12.64
C THR A 706 8.57 20.46 -11.22
N ALA A 707 8.22 21.69 -10.86
CA ALA A 707 8.27 22.20 -9.51
C ALA A 707 6.88 22.65 -9.08
N GLU A 708 6.43 22.19 -7.93
CA GLU A 708 5.07 22.38 -7.44
C GLU A 708 5.09 22.78 -5.96
N TYR A 709 4.25 23.73 -5.58
CA TYR A 709 3.99 24.10 -4.19
C TYR A 709 2.51 23.91 -3.86
N PHE A 710 2.24 23.25 -2.73
CA PHE A 710 0.88 23.01 -2.30
C PHE A 710 0.63 23.45 -0.86
N VAL A 711 -0.62 23.81 -0.59
CA VAL A 711 -1.17 24.03 0.76
C VAL A 711 -2.51 23.33 0.86
N LYS A 712 -2.64 22.43 1.81
CA LYS A 712 -3.86 21.69 2.10
C LYS A 712 -4.31 21.98 3.52
N ASN A 713 -5.51 22.56 3.67
CA ASN A 713 -6.13 22.86 4.95
C ASN A 713 -7.33 21.95 5.14
N SER A 714 -7.29 21.14 6.19
CA SER A 714 -8.36 20.24 6.61
C SER A 714 -9.03 20.87 7.85
N SER A 715 -10.34 20.93 7.85
CA SER A 715 -11.15 21.51 8.93
C SER A 715 -12.40 20.67 9.17
N ASN A 716 -13.11 20.95 10.27
CA ASN A 716 -14.23 20.11 10.70
C ASN A 716 -13.82 18.64 10.87
N LEU A 717 -12.55 18.38 11.23
CA LEU A 717 -12.06 17.02 11.41
C LEU A 717 -12.71 16.37 12.61
N LEU A 718 -13.04 15.09 12.47
CA LEU A 718 -13.59 14.29 13.53
C LEU A 718 -12.50 13.95 14.54
N VAL A 719 -12.76 14.24 15.81
CA VAL A 719 -11.86 13.97 16.92
C VAL A 719 -12.63 13.52 18.15
N GLY A 720 -12.11 12.52 18.86
CA GLY A 720 -12.64 12.11 20.16
C GLY A 720 -12.34 13.16 21.22
N VAL A 721 -13.37 13.76 21.78
CA VAL A 721 -13.27 14.74 22.88
C VAL A 721 -13.58 14.00 24.17
N PRO A 722 -12.64 13.97 25.16
CA PRO A 722 -12.89 13.32 26.44
C PRO A 722 -14.09 13.94 27.16
N LEU A 723 -14.92 13.09 27.75
CA LEU A 723 -16.03 13.47 28.61
C LEU A 723 -15.67 13.22 30.07
N PRO A 724 -16.22 13.98 31.02
CA PRO A 724 -16.09 13.65 32.43
C PRO A 724 -16.67 12.27 32.72
N PHE A 725 -15.99 11.46 33.55
CA PHE A 725 -16.47 10.14 33.95
C PHE A 725 -17.86 10.18 34.63
N SER A 726 -18.22 11.32 35.19
CA SER A 726 -19.56 11.56 35.77
C SER A 726 -20.71 11.46 34.76
N THR A 727 -20.44 11.50 33.44
CA THR A 727 -21.45 11.29 32.39
C THR A 727 -21.91 9.82 32.30
N GLY A 728 -21.12 8.88 32.83
CA GLY A 728 -21.38 7.43 32.70
C GLY A 728 -21.17 6.88 31.29
N ALA A 729 -20.68 7.68 30.33
CA ALA A 729 -20.42 7.22 28.98
C ALA A 729 -19.17 6.31 28.93
N PHE A 730 -19.26 5.24 28.13
CA PHE A 730 -18.12 4.36 27.85
C PHE A 730 -18.01 4.06 26.34
N PRO A 731 -16.91 4.39 25.67
CA PRO A 731 -15.77 5.15 26.20
C PRO A 731 -16.17 6.57 26.66
N ALA A 732 -15.45 7.10 27.65
CA ALA A 732 -15.70 8.46 28.17
C ALA A 732 -15.23 9.52 27.17
N SER A 733 -15.75 9.47 25.96
CA SER A 733 -15.46 10.40 24.86
C SER A 733 -16.63 10.54 23.90
N ILE A 734 -16.73 11.69 23.28
CA ILE A 734 -17.65 11.96 22.16
C ILE A 734 -16.84 12.32 20.93
N THR A 735 -17.12 11.68 19.81
CA THR A 735 -16.49 12.06 18.54
C THR A 735 -17.33 13.14 17.85
N THR A 736 -16.71 14.28 17.59
CA THR A 736 -17.36 15.44 16.98
C THR A 736 -16.42 16.16 16.02
N ASN A 737 -16.97 17.08 15.19
CA ASN A 737 -16.21 17.88 14.23
C ASN A 737 -15.51 19.07 14.93
N ALA A 738 -14.42 18.80 15.62
CA ALA A 738 -13.71 19.78 16.45
C ALA A 738 -12.20 19.83 16.17
N GLY A 739 -11.76 19.41 14.98
CA GLY A 739 -10.35 19.41 14.60
C GLY A 739 -10.04 20.19 13.33
N ALA A 740 -8.79 20.65 13.22
CA ALA A 740 -8.26 21.27 12.01
C ALA A 740 -6.74 21.02 11.88
N MET A 741 -6.26 20.90 10.63
CA MET A 741 -4.89 20.55 10.31
C MET A 741 -4.44 21.21 9.00
N ARG A 742 -3.16 21.50 8.87
CA ARG A 742 -2.54 22.02 7.64
C ARG A 742 -1.37 21.16 7.22
N ASN A 743 -1.31 20.84 5.93
CA ASN A 743 -0.14 20.28 5.26
C ASN A 743 0.32 21.25 4.17
N LYS A 744 1.63 21.48 4.07
CA LYS A 744 2.22 22.27 3.01
C LYS A 744 3.60 21.75 2.63
N GLY A 745 3.99 21.92 1.37
CA GLY A 745 5.28 21.45 0.91
C GLY A 745 5.58 21.77 -0.53
N PHE A 746 6.79 21.41 -0.94
CA PHE A 746 7.25 21.47 -2.32
C PHE A 746 7.38 20.05 -2.87
N GLU A 747 7.08 19.90 -4.14
CA GLU A 747 7.26 18.66 -4.90
C GLU A 747 8.06 18.96 -6.16
N PHE A 748 9.10 18.17 -6.41
CA PHE A 748 9.94 18.27 -7.58
C PHE A 748 9.95 16.94 -8.30
N SER A 749 9.90 16.96 -9.63
CA SER A 749 10.15 15.79 -10.45
C SER A 749 11.00 16.17 -11.66
N ALA A 750 11.94 15.30 -12.02
CA ALA A 750 12.77 15.44 -13.18
C ALA A 750 12.88 14.10 -13.90
N SER A 751 12.84 14.11 -15.23
CA SER A 751 13.10 12.92 -16.03
C SER A 751 13.92 13.29 -17.25
N TYR A 752 14.95 12.48 -17.53
CA TYR A 752 15.78 12.61 -18.72
C TYR A 752 15.82 11.29 -19.46
N ASN A 753 15.49 11.31 -20.74
CA ASN A 753 15.47 10.15 -21.61
C ASN A 753 16.42 10.34 -22.81
N ASN A 754 17.33 9.40 -23.01
CA ASN A 754 18.21 9.38 -24.18
C ASN A 754 18.03 8.05 -24.93
N ASN A 755 17.30 8.13 -26.04
CA ASN A 755 17.00 6.97 -26.88
C ASN A 755 17.75 6.98 -28.24
N ASN A 756 18.62 7.99 -28.49
CA ASN A 756 19.21 8.22 -29.77
C ASN A 756 20.53 7.47 -30.03
N ASN A 757 21.09 6.84 -29.01
CA ASN A 757 22.38 6.16 -29.08
C ASN A 757 22.23 4.63 -28.95
N ALA A 758 23.30 3.90 -29.28
CA ALA A 758 23.36 2.44 -29.08
C ALA A 758 23.16 2.05 -27.60
N PHE A 759 23.64 2.90 -26.68
CA PHE A 759 23.30 2.83 -25.25
C PHE A 759 22.14 3.78 -24.98
N LYS A 760 20.96 3.23 -24.73
CA LYS A 760 19.76 3.97 -24.34
C LYS A 760 19.67 4.03 -22.84
N TYR A 761 19.31 5.18 -22.26
CA TYR A 761 19.13 5.29 -20.82
C TYR A 761 18.06 6.30 -20.44
N SER A 762 17.44 6.06 -19.31
CA SER A 762 16.47 6.95 -18.68
C SER A 762 16.83 7.15 -17.21
N ILE A 763 16.75 8.39 -16.76
CA ILE A 763 16.94 8.81 -15.39
C ILE A 763 15.70 9.58 -14.98
N SER A 764 15.02 9.15 -13.92
CA SER A 764 13.93 9.93 -13.34
C SER A 764 14.09 10.03 -11.84
N ALA A 765 13.85 11.21 -11.29
CA ALA A 765 13.93 11.46 -9.86
C ALA A 765 12.75 12.30 -9.41
N ASN A 766 12.34 12.09 -8.17
CA ASN A 766 11.33 12.90 -7.50
C ASN A 766 11.74 13.21 -6.06
N LEU A 767 11.30 14.35 -5.55
CA LEU A 767 11.51 14.81 -4.18
C LEU A 767 10.25 15.51 -3.71
N GLY A 768 9.73 15.11 -2.56
CA GLY A 768 8.62 15.79 -1.88
C GLY A 768 9.07 16.29 -0.51
N THR A 769 8.70 17.52 -0.15
CA THR A 769 8.85 18.03 1.21
C THR A 769 7.47 18.16 1.86
N LEU A 770 7.41 18.02 3.18
CA LEU A 770 6.15 18.09 3.93
C LEU A 770 6.35 18.78 5.28
N LYS A 771 5.47 19.73 5.57
CA LYS A 771 5.28 20.28 6.92
C LYS A 771 3.82 20.07 7.31
N ASN A 772 3.59 19.28 8.36
CA ASN A 772 2.31 19.06 9.00
C ASN A 772 2.17 19.96 10.22
N GLU A 773 0.98 20.52 10.46
CA GLU A 773 0.69 21.39 11.58
C GLU A 773 -0.78 21.23 12.01
N VAL A 774 -1.00 20.93 13.27
CA VAL A 774 -2.33 20.87 13.89
C VAL A 774 -2.78 22.28 14.22
N LEU A 775 -3.96 22.67 13.76
CA LEU A 775 -4.51 24.03 13.96
C LEU A 775 -5.59 24.06 15.06
N GLN A 776 -6.27 22.93 15.27
CA GLN A 776 -7.32 22.80 16.30
C GLN A 776 -7.44 21.33 16.73
N ILE A 777 -7.66 21.12 18.02
CA ILE A 777 -7.97 19.81 18.63
C ILE A 777 -9.05 20.00 19.68
N GLY A 778 -10.20 19.35 19.47
CA GLY A 778 -11.32 19.44 20.40
C GLY A 778 -11.84 20.87 20.58
N ILE A 779 -12.75 21.04 21.51
CA ILE A 779 -13.37 22.33 21.82
C ILE A 779 -12.43 23.19 22.67
N ASN A 780 -11.69 22.57 23.58
CA ASN A 780 -10.85 23.26 24.57
C ASN A 780 -9.35 23.27 24.23
N GLY A 781 -8.95 22.69 23.08
CA GLY A 781 -7.55 22.61 22.69
C GLY A 781 -6.70 21.63 23.52
N ASN A 782 -7.32 20.72 24.24
CA ASN A 782 -6.61 19.72 25.04
C ASN A 782 -5.79 18.80 24.13
N PRO A 783 -4.52 18.53 24.49
CA PRO A 783 -3.67 17.65 23.69
C PRO A 783 -4.15 16.20 23.73
N ILE A 784 -3.81 15.45 22.66
CA ILE A 784 -4.05 14.01 22.59
C ILE A 784 -2.70 13.32 22.72
N TYR A 785 -2.63 12.33 23.63
CA TYR A 785 -1.45 11.52 23.86
C TYR A 785 -1.55 10.20 23.08
N GLY A 786 -0.45 9.79 22.45
CA GLY A 786 -0.24 8.49 21.84
C GLY A 786 0.93 7.77 22.51
N ALA A 787 1.37 6.64 21.96
CA ALA A 787 2.55 5.94 22.42
C ALA A 787 3.80 6.83 22.21
N ALA A 788 4.48 7.20 23.29
CA ALA A 788 5.65 8.09 23.31
C ALA A 788 5.46 9.40 22.55
N SER A 789 4.22 9.87 22.35
CA SER A 789 3.91 11.03 21.51
C SER A 789 2.81 11.91 22.10
N LYS A 790 2.77 13.14 21.61
CA LYS A 790 1.73 14.14 21.95
C LYS A 790 1.34 14.91 20.71
N THR A 791 0.05 15.08 20.52
CA THR A 791 -0.52 15.94 19.46
C THR A 791 -1.08 17.19 20.10
N GLU A 792 -0.56 18.35 19.69
CA GLU A 792 -0.88 19.65 20.27
C GLU A 792 -1.01 20.72 19.17
N VAL A 793 -1.83 21.72 19.41
CA VAL A 793 -2.01 22.86 18.49
C VAL A 793 -0.68 23.58 18.24
N GLY A 794 -0.41 23.92 16.97
CA GLY A 794 0.83 24.54 16.50
C GLY A 794 1.97 23.58 16.21
N ARG A 795 1.79 22.27 16.47
CA ARG A 795 2.79 21.22 16.27
C ARG A 795 2.35 20.19 15.23
N SER A 796 3.29 19.30 14.88
CA SER A 796 2.99 18.16 14.02
C SER A 796 2.16 17.11 14.77
N MET A 797 1.28 16.44 14.07
CA MET A 797 0.51 15.34 14.62
C MET A 797 1.43 14.19 15.05
N GLY A 798 1.23 13.65 16.27
CA GLY A 798 2.00 12.52 16.79
C GLY A 798 3.50 12.84 16.96
N GLU A 799 3.85 14.06 17.33
CA GLU A 799 5.25 14.44 17.62
C GLU A 799 5.74 13.72 18.88
N ILE A 800 6.96 13.18 18.86
CA ILE A 800 7.50 12.45 20.00
C ILE A 800 7.58 13.37 21.22
N TYR A 801 7.08 12.87 22.36
CA TYR A 801 6.99 13.59 23.62
C TYR A 801 7.50 12.69 24.73
N ALA A 802 8.71 12.97 25.22
CA ALA A 802 9.47 12.06 26.06
C ALA A 802 10.36 12.83 27.06
N TYR A 803 10.87 12.11 28.05
CA TYR A 803 11.82 12.66 29.02
C TYR A 803 13.21 12.88 28.38
N GLU A 804 13.94 13.85 28.90
CA GLU A 804 15.36 14.00 28.64
C GLU A 804 16.21 13.41 29.77
N THR A 805 17.27 12.70 29.43
CA THR A 805 18.21 12.14 30.39
C THR A 805 19.43 13.04 30.55
N ASP A 806 20.03 13.01 31.74
CA ASP A 806 21.22 13.78 32.14
C ASP A 806 22.31 12.86 32.73
N GLY A 807 22.45 11.64 32.19
CA GLY A 807 23.41 10.64 32.61
C GLY A 807 22.87 9.65 33.66
N ILE A 808 23.78 9.12 34.48
CA ILE A 808 23.50 8.10 35.50
C ILE A 808 24.00 8.64 36.85
N PHE A 809 23.26 8.37 37.92
CA PHE A 809 23.69 8.69 39.26
C PHE A 809 24.94 7.87 39.63
N GLN A 810 26.09 8.54 39.77
CA GLN A 810 27.37 7.89 40.03
C GLN A 810 27.60 7.59 41.54
N ASN A 811 26.97 8.36 42.43
CA ASN A 811 27.13 8.22 43.87
C ASN A 811 25.94 8.82 44.64
N ALA A 812 25.89 8.55 45.93
CA ALA A 812 24.81 8.99 46.80
C ALA A 812 24.74 10.53 46.96
N ALA A 813 25.86 11.25 46.79
CA ALA A 813 25.87 12.70 46.89
C ALA A 813 25.19 13.35 45.66
N GLU A 814 25.43 12.81 44.47
CA GLU A 814 24.73 13.24 43.25
C GLU A 814 23.23 12.96 43.37
N LEU A 815 22.83 11.77 43.87
CA LEU A 815 21.45 11.40 44.06
C LEU A 815 20.75 12.35 45.04
N ALA A 816 21.40 12.69 46.13
CA ALA A 816 20.85 13.58 47.16
C ALA A 816 20.74 15.06 46.71
N ALA A 817 21.60 15.49 45.75
CA ALA A 817 21.62 16.85 45.21
C ALA A 817 20.68 17.03 43.99
N ALA A 818 20.21 15.96 43.40
CA ALA A 818 19.35 15.99 42.22
C ALA A 818 17.86 16.27 42.55
N PRO A 819 17.05 16.70 41.57
CA PRO A 819 15.58 16.72 41.68
C PRO A 819 15.05 15.36 42.11
N THR A 820 13.99 15.37 42.92
CA THR A 820 13.42 14.14 43.45
C THR A 820 12.93 13.20 42.36
N GLN A 821 13.54 12.04 42.20
CA GLN A 821 13.09 10.94 41.35
C GLN A 821 12.60 9.80 42.23
N THR A 822 11.36 9.37 42.06
CA THR A 822 10.74 8.31 42.82
C THR A 822 11.54 7.01 42.72
N ASN A 823 11.97 6.43 43.84
CA ASN A 823 12.70 5.17 43.94
C ASN A 823 14.04 5.11 43.16
N ALA A 824 14.62 6.25 42.84
CA ALA A 824 15.94 6.29 42.20
C ALA A 824 17.05 5.82 43.18
N GLY A 825 18.06 5.16 42.61
CA GLY A 825 19.26 4.75 43.31
C GLY A 825 20.53 5.05 42.49
N VAL A 826 21.69 4.82 43.12
CA VAL A 826 22.98 4.93 42.45
C VAL A 826 23.02 3.87 41.32
N GLY A 827 23.45 4.29 40.12
CA GLY A 827 23.43 3.46 38.91
C GLY A 827 22.15 3.60 38.05
N ASP A 828 21.16 4.32 38.53
CA ASP A 828 19.94 4.58 37.76
C ASP A 828 20.07 5.83 36.89
N ILE A 829 19.22 5.91 35.82
CA ILE A 829 19.16 7.07 34.95
C ILE A 829 18.74 8.31 35.74
N ARG A 830 19.46 9.40 35.55
CA ARG A 830 19.08 10.74 35.99
C ARG A 830 18.32 11.43 34.89
N PHE A 831 17.08 11.84 35.15
CA PHE A 831 16.25 12.60 34.24
C PHE A 831 16.36 14.10 34.54
N LYS A 832 16.12 14.93 33.52
CA LYS A 832 16.14 16.37 33.65
C LYS A 832 14.81 16.88 34.22
N ASP A 833 14.90 17.73 35.22
CA ASP A 833 13.79 18.58 35.67
C ASP A 833 13.71 19.79 34.72
N ILE A 834 12.73 19.73 33.82
CA ILE A 834 12.56 20.74 32.75
C ILE A 834 11.79 21.95 33.25
N ASN A 835 10.81 21.73 34.13
CA ASN A 835 9.95 22.79 34.66
C ASN A 835 10.56 23.49 35.88
N GLY A 836 11.61 22.92 36.50
CA GLY A 836 12.34 23.48 37.64
C GLY A 836 11.60 23.40 38.96
N ASP A 837 10.67 22.45 39.13
CA ASP A 837 9.85 22.28 40.33
C ASP A 837 10.52 21.43 41.41
N GLY A 838 11.72 20.86 41.12
CA GLY A 838 12.50 20.00 42.02
C GLY A 838 12.02 18.54 42.06
N MET A 839 11.14 18.12 41.16
CA MET A 839 10.61 16.75 41.03
C MET A 839 10.60 16.30 39.62
N ILE A 840 10.86 15.03 39.34
CA ILE A 840 10.71 14.42 38.03
C ILE A 840 9.28 13.88 37.87
N SER A 841 8.51 14.46 37.00
CA SER A 841 7.11 14.17 36.76
C SER A 841 6.77 14.16 35.26
N ASP A 842 5.51 13.89 34.91
CA ASP A 842 5.04 13.96 33.50
C ASP A 842 5.17 15.36 32.88
N LEU A 843 5.37 16.39 33.71
CA LEU A 843 5.56 17.77 33.27
C LEU A 843 6.98 18.03 32.72
N ASP A 844 7.92 17.10 32.97
CA ASP A 844 9.30 17.19 32.49
C ASP A 844 9.51 16.54 31.12
N ARG A 845 8.44 16.02 30.51
CA ARG A 845 8.53 15.56 29.13
C ARG A 845 8.59 16.75 28.17
N THR A 846 9.39 16.59 27.10
CA THR A 846 9.58 17.59 26.05
C THR A 846 9.35 17.00 24.66
N PHE A 847 9.13 17.88 23.68
CA PHE A 847 9.02 17.47 22.27
C PHE A 847 10.41 17.16 21.70
N GLN A 848 10.59 15.93 21.26
CA GLN A 848 11.89 15.39 20.80
C GLN A 848 12.00 15.25 19.29
N GLY A 849 10.96 15.61 18.54
CA GLY A 849 10.97 15.65 17.08
C GLY A 849 9.77 15.02 16.42
N VAL A 850 9.61 15.37 15.14
CA VAL A 850 8.47 14.95 14.33
C VAL A 850 8.63 13.51 13.85
N THR A 851 7.53 12.78 13.78
CA THR A 851 7.48 11.39 13.30
C THR A 851 7.13 11.29 11.81
N ILE A 852 6.57 12.37 11.25
CA ILE A 852 6.25 12.46 9.82
C ILE A 852 7.52 12.88 9.08
N PRO A 853 7.99 12.14 8.06
CA PRO A 853 9.16 12.53 7.28
C PRO A 853 9.01 13.93 6.69
N LYS A 854 10.03 14.77 6.86
CA LYS A 854 10.08 16.13 6.29
C LYS A 854 10.32 16.11 4.80
N TYR A 855 10.98 15.07 4.30
CA TYR A 855 11.24 14.86 2.88
C TYR A 855 11.20 13.37 2.53
N SER A 856 10.79 13.08 1.29
CA SER A 856 10.83 11.75 0.69
C SER A 856 11.28 11.88 -0.76
N TYR A 857 11.99 10.89 -1.25
CA TYR A 857 12.55 10.92 -2.60
C TYR A 857 12.59 9.53 -3.23
N GLY A 858 12.58 9.53 -4.56
CA GLY A 858 12.76 8.34 -5.37
C GLY A 858 13.58 8.62 -6.61
N MET A 859 14.37 7.65 -7.07
CA MET A 859 15.17 7.75 -8.27
C MET A 859 15.17 6.43 -9.04
N ASN A 860 14.74 6.50 -10.29
CA ASN A 860 14.83 5.40 -11.25
C ASN A 860 15.98 5.63 -12.21
N LEU A 861 16.79 4.62 -12.39
CA LEU A 861 17.87 4.55 -13.36
C LEU A 861 17.62 3.33 -14.25
N SER A 862 17.53 3.51 -15.55
CA SER A 862 17.43 2.39 -16.48
C SER A 862 18.36 2.59 -17.66
N GLY A 863 18.92 1.49 -18.17
CA GLY A 863 19.76 1.48 -19.33
C GLY A 863 19.61 0.21 -20.14
N SER A 864 19.76 0.31 -21.47
CA SER A 864 19.78 -0.86 -22.34
C SER A 864 20.89 -0.73 -23.40
N TYR A 865 21.56 -1.85 -23.65
CA TYR A 865 22.60 -1.96 -24.64
C TYR A 865 22.53 -3.31 -25.33
N LYS A 866 22.28 -3.33 -26.65
CA LYS A 866 21.99 -4.54 -27.39
C LYS A 866 20.87 -5.36 -26.73
N ASN A 867 21.13 -6.59 -26.30
CA ASN A 867 20.16 -7.50 -25.68
C ASN A 867 20.11 -7.39 -24.16
N TRP A 868 20.93 -6.55 -23.56
CA TRP A 868 20.97 -6.37 -22.11
C TRP A 868 20.17 -5.14 -21.67
N ASP A 869 19.42 -5.27 -20.59
CA ASP A 869 18.83 -4.16 -19.87
C ASP A 869 19.15 -4.22 -18.38
N ILE A 870 19.31 -3.06 -17.79
CA ILE A 870 19.50 -2.88 -16.36
C ILE A 870 18.56 -1.80 -15.87
N SER A 871 18.01 -1.99 -14.68
CA SER A 871 17.28 -0.93 -13.99
C SER A 871 17.55 -0.98 -12.51
N MET A 872 17.57 0.18 -11.89
CA MET A 872 17.71 0.36 -10.45
C MET A 872 16.67 1.38 -9.98
N PHE A 873 16.02 1.07 -8.88
CA PHE A 873 15.13 1.98 -8.21
C PHE A 873 15.60 2.21 -6.78
N TRP A 874 15.89 3.47 -6.48
CA TRP A 874 16.29 3.95 -5.17
C TRP A 874 15.19 4.77 -4.55
N GLN A 875 14.99 4.62 -3.24
CA GLN A 875 14.06 5.45 -2.48
C GLN A 875 14.62 5.77 -1.10
N GLY A 876 14.08 6.82 -0.51
CA GLY A 876 14.39 7.20 0.86
C GLY A 876 13.43 8.24 1.42
N ALA A 877 13.51 8.41 2.72
CA ALA A 877 12.80 9.42 3.47
C ALA A 877 13.66 9.88 4.64
N GLY A 878 13.34 11.05 5.20
CA GLY A 878 14.08 11.52 6.35
C GLY A 878 13.58 12.82 6.96
N GLY A 879 14.32 13.27 7.98
CA GLY A 879 13.98 14.40 8.83
C GLY A 879 12.92 14.06 9.86
N ASN A 880 12.64 12.77 10.09
CA ASN A 880 11.75 12.27 11.14
C ASN A 880 12.53 11.51 12.21
N LYS A 881 11.89 11.40 13.36
CA LYS A 881 12.35 10.58 14.48
C LYS A 881 11.48 9.34 14.65
N VAL A 882 12.08 8.30 15.19
CA VAL A 882 11.46 7.02 15.52
C VAL A 882 11.68 6.74 17.00
N PHE A 883 10.65 6.32 17.69
CA PHE A 883 10.74 5.76 19.02
C PHE A 883 10.90 4.24 18.90
N ASN A 884 12.07 3.73 19.26
CA ASN A 884 12.42 2.32 19.15
C ASN A 884 12.03 1.57 20.44
N SER A 885 10.78 1.10 20.48
CA SER A 885 10.25 0.38 21.63
C SER A 885 10.88 -1.00 21.80
N ILE A 886 11.33 -1.65 20.72
CA ILE A 886 12.04 -2.92 20.78
C ILE A 886 13.35 -2.74 21.53
N TYR A 887 14.14 -1.73 21.17
CA TYR A 887 15.37 -1.43 21.87
C TYR A 887 15.12 -1.07 23.34
N ARG A 888 14.08 -0.28 23.64
CA ARG A 888 13.66 0.01 25.01
C ARG A 888 13.40 -1.28 25.80
N ASN A 889 12.66 -2.24 25.22
CA ASN A 889 12.34 -3.49 25.92
C ASN A 889 13.59 -4.36 26.13
N LEU A 890 14.47 -4.46 25.11
CA LEU A 890 15.75 -5.17 25.23
C LEU A 890 16.76 -4.52 26.21
N MET A 891 16.54 -3.24 26.56
CA MET A 891 17.33 -2.49 27.53
C MET A 891 16.68 -2.41 28.93
N SER A 892 15.58 -3.14 29.17
CA SER A 892 14.82 -3.04 30.43
C SER A 892 15.48 -3.77 31.61
N GLY A 893 16.34 -4.74 31.34
CA GLY A 893 16.93 -5.57 32.38
C GLY A 893 15.93 -6.42 33.16
N GLN A 894 14.75 -6.72 32.55
CA GLN A 894 13.69 -7.48 33.21
C GLN A 894 13.63 -8.94 32.71
N TYR A 895 12.43 -9.50 32.59
CA TYR A 895 12.17 -10.93 32.43
C TYR A 895 12.38 -11.49 31.01
N GLY A 896 12.70 -10.67 30.03
CA GLY A 896 12.99 -11.10 28.65
C GLY A 896 14.48 -11.11 28.33
N ASN A 897 14.84 -11.45 27.10
CA ASN A 897 16.20 -11.35 26.61
C ASN A 897 16.64 -9.87 26.47
N HIS A 898 17.93 -9.62 26.36
CA HIS A 898 18.51 -8.29 26.38
C HIS A 898 19.32 -7.99 25.10
N SER A 899 19.47 -6.71 24.78
CA SER A 899 20.50 -6.29 23.83
C SER A 899 21.89 -6.58 24.37
N THR A 900 22.84 -6.93 23.48
CA THR A 900 24.26 -7.06 23.87
C THR A 900 24.83 -5.77 24.45
N ASP A 901 24.24 -4.60 24.14
CA ASP A 901 24.63 -3.31 24.76
C ASP A 901 24.50 -3.34 26.27
N MET A 902 23.51 -4.09 26.81
CA MET A 902 23.30 -4.26 28.27
C MET A 902 24.48 -4.88 28.98
N LEU A 903 25.39 -5.59 28.30
CA LEU A 903 26.60 -6.16 28.94
C LEU A 903 27.54 -5.07 29.48
N ASN A 904 27.39 -3.82 29.00
CA ASN A 904 28.13 -2.67 29.47
C ASN A 904 27.37 -1.84 30.51
N TYR A 905 26.51 -2.47 31.32
CA TYR A 905 25.73 -1.77 32.33
C TYR A 905 26.58 -1.15 33.43
N TRP A 906 26.06 -0.14 34.12
CA TRP A 906 26.73 0.56 35.19
C TRP A 906 26.96 -0.37 36.39
N THR A 907 28.18 -0.32 36.90
CA THR A 907 28.59 -0.91 38.20
C THR A 907 29.52 0.08 38.91
N PRO A 908 29.78 -0.07 40.21
CA PRO A 908 30.77 0.78 40.92
C PRO A 908 32.18 0.76 40.28
N THR A 909 32.49 -0.27 39.48
CA THR A 909 33.76 -0.41 38.74
C THR A 909 33.66 -0.09 37.23
N ASN A 910 32.47 0.05 36.73
CA ASN A 910 32.17 0.44 35.34
C ASN A 910 31.28 1.68 35.33
N THR A 911 31.87 2.84 35.61
CA THR A 911 31.14 4.11 35.73
C THR A 911 31.10 4.90 34.44
N ASN A 912 31.91 4.52 33.44
CA ASN A 912 31.97 5.19 32.11
C ASN A 912 31.03 4.51 31.12
N THR A 913 29.74 4.53 31.43
CA THR A 913 28.67 3.99 30.59
C THR A 913 27.42 4.87 30.68
N ASP A 914 26.58 4.83 29.64
CA ASP A 914 25.24 5.45 29.60
C ASP A 914 24.11 4.42 29.87
N ILE A 915 24.49 3.17 30.19
CA ILE A 915 23.56 2.08 30.40
C ILE A 915 23.39 1.89 31.93
N PRO A 916 22.16 2.04 32.45
CA PRO A 916 21.91 1.95 33.89
C PRO A 916 22.15 0.54 34.43
N ARG A 917 22.29 0.43 35.75
CA ARG A 917 22.26 -0.87 36.40
C ARG A 917 20.98 -1.62 36.05
N PRO A 918 21.04 -2.91 35.69
CA PRO A 918 19.85 -3.73 35.56
C PRO A 918 19.22 -3.96 36.95
N ILE A 919 17.90 -3.85 37.04
CA ILE A 919 17.15 -4.08 38.27
C ILE A 919 15.74 -4.57 37.94
N ILE A 920 15.35 -5.70 38.56
CA ILE A 920 14.01 -6.24 38.42
C ILE A 920 12.97 -5.27 38.98
N GLY A 921 11.86 -5.10 38.25
CA GLY A 921 10.79 -4.19 38.64
C GLY A 921 11.02 -2.72 38.24
N ASP A 922 12.21 -2.36 37.77
CA ASP A 922 12.60 -1.01 37.32
C ASP A 922 12.01 0.14 38.17
N PRO A 923 12.31 0.18 39.51
CA PRO A 923 11.62 1.06 40.46
C PRO A 923 11.81 2.56 40.14
N ASN A 924 12.91 2.93 39.50
CA ASN A 924 13.16 4.28 38.96
C ASN A 924 12.49 4.54 37.62
N ALA A 925 11.92 3.54 37.00
CA ALA A 925 11.44 3.56 35.62
C ALA A 925 12.53 4.03 34.61
N ASN A 926 13.72 3.42 34.64
CA ASN A 926 14.82 3.65 33.69
C ASN A 926 14.39 3.41 32.25
N GLY A 927 13.39 2.52 32.04
CA GLY A 927 12.76 2.19 30.79
C GLY A 927 11.64 3.14 30.34
N ARG A 928 11.39 4.27 31.07
CA ARG A 928 10.36 5.24 30.62
C ARG A 928 10.69 5.85 29.25
N ASP A 929 9.66 6.33 28.56
CA ASP A 929 9.80 6.96 27.25
C ASP A 929 10.75 8.16 27.34
N SER A 930 11.96 8.02 26.81
CA SER A 930 13.00 9.03 26.90
C SER A 930 13.83 9.13 25.61
N ASN A 931 14.67 10.16 25.53
CA ASN A 931 15.56 10.40 24.39
C ASN A 931 16.54 9.23 24.14
N ARG A 932 16.76 8.33 25.11
CA ARG A 932 17.60 7.12 24.96
C ARG A 932 17.09 6.16 23.88
N PHE A 933 15.79 6.17 23.60
CA PHE A 933 15.11 5.26 22.67
C PHE A 933 14.62 5.97 21.41
N ILE A 934 15.03 7.23 21.21
CA ILE A 934 14.66 8.04 20.05
C ILE A 934 15.82 8.06 19.06
N GLU A 935 15.54 7.60 17.85
CA GLU A 935 16.52 7.44 16.79
C GLU A 935 16.13 8.25 15.54
N ASP A 936 17.11 8.49 14.65
CA ASP A 936 16.85 9.07 13.34
C ASP A 936 16.17 8.03 12.42
N GLY A 937 15.05 8.43 11.81
CA GLY A 937 14.33 7.60 10.84
C GLY A 937 14.80 7.76 9.40
N ASP A 938 15.94 8.42 9.18
CA ASP A 938 16.51 8.68 7.85
C ASP A 938 17.04 7.40 7.20
N TYR A 939 16.69 7.20 5.93
CA TYR A 939 17.22 6.08 5.16
C TYR A 939 17.28 6.36 3.67
N ILE A 940 18.16 5.61 2.99
CA ILE A 940 18.16 5.39 1.54
C ILE A 940 18.25 3.88 1.28
N LYS A 941 17.44 3.39 0.35
CA LYS A 941 17.36 1.96 0.05
C LYS A 941 17.36 1.70 -1.46
N LEU A 942 18.15 0.71 -1.92
CA LEU A 942 18.01 0.12 -3.24
C LEU A 942 16.83 -0.83 -3.22
N GLN A 943 15.65 -0.25 -3.55
CA GLN A 943 14.37 -0.95 -3.46
C GLN A 943 14.25 -2.08 -4.48
N THR A 944 14.65 -1.82 -5.72
CA THR A 944 14.59 -2.82 -6.80
C THR A 944 15.78 -2.66 -7.73
N MET A 945 16.37 -3.78 -8.12
CA MET A 945 17.37 -3.87 -9.18
C MET A 945 17.03 -5.04 -10.08
N GLU A 946 17.00 -4.84 -11.39
CA GLU A 946 16.78 -5.90 -12.37
C GLU A 946 17.83 -5.84 -13.48
N ILE A 947 18.38 -6.99 -13.82
CA ILE A 947 19.24 -7.19 -14.98
C ILE A 947 18.54 -8.22 -15.87
N GLY A 948 18.29 -7.84 -17.13
CA GLY A 948 17.60 -8.68 -18.11
C GLY A 948 18.47 -8.94 -19.34
N TYR A 949 18.26 -10.09 -19.95
CA TYR A 949 18.83 -10.47 -21.22
C TYR A 949 17.75 -10.96 -22.18
N GLU A 950 17.60 -10.28 -23.31
CA GLU A 950 16.70 -10.69 -24.39
C GLU A 950 17.39 -11.76 -25.23
N ILE A 951 16.83 -12.98 -25.21
CA ILE A 951 17.37 -14.14 -25.93
C ILE A 951 17.06 -13.94 -27.43
N PRO A 952 18.08 -13.96 -28.30
CA PRO A 952 17.84 -13.88 -29.73
C PRO A 952 17.00 -15.06 -30.23
N VAL A 953 15.84 -14.76 -30.81
CA VAL A 953 14.91 -15.78 -31.30
C VAL A 953 14.87 -15.71 -32.83
N PRO A 954 14.99 -16.84 -33.56
CA PRO A 954 14.89 -16.85 -35.00
C PRO A 954 13.53 -16.35 -35.49
N ALA A 955 13.48 -15.57 -36.56
CA ALA A 955 12.26 -15.03 -37.13
C ALA A 955 11.21 -16.09 -37.57
N THR A 956 11.64 -17.33 -37.77
CA THR A 956 10.79 -18.48 -38.11
C THR A 956 10.23 -19.22 -36.88
N SER A 957 10.62 -18.80 -35.65
CA SER A 957 10.14 -19.40 -34.41
C SER A 957 8.69 -19.00 -34.12
N PHE A 958 7.95 -19.89 -33.48
CA PHE A 958 6.64 -19.54 -32.91
C PHE A 958 6.78 -18.63 -31.68
N ILE A 959 7.96 -18.61 -31.04
CA ILE A 959 8.31 -17.65 -30.00
C ILE A 959 8.74 -16.35 -30.67
N GLN A 960 8.06 -15.25 -30.35
CA GLN A 960 8.38 -13.93 -30.89
C GLN A 960 9.47 -13.22 -30.06
N LYS A 961 9.44 -13.41 -28.73
CA LYS A 961 10.39 -12.78 -27.81
C LYS A 961 10.55 -13.66 -26.57
N ALA A 962 11.80 -13.81 -26.12
CA ALA A 962 12.09 -14.43 -24.82
C ALA A 962 13.09 -13.57 -24.05
N LYS A 963 12.85 -13.36 -22.76
CA LYS A 963 13.71 -12.58 -21.85
C LYS A 963 13.95 -13.39 -20.57
N LEU A 964 15.21 -13.54 -20.19
CA LEU A 964 15.61 -14.02 -18.88
C LEU A 964 16.04 -12.81 -18.02
N PHE A 965 15.67 -12.77 -16.75
CA PHE A 965 16.07 -11.68 -15.87
C PHE A 965 16.30 -12.14 -14.43
N VAL A 966 17.19 -11.44 -13.75
CA VAL A 966 17.41 -11.53 -12.30
C VAL A 966 16.91 -10.25 -11.67
N ASN A 967 16.10 -10.37 -10.63
CA ASN A 967 15.50 -9.25 -9.91
C ASN A 967 15.89 -9.34 -8.44
N GLY A 968 16.32 -8.24 -7.86
CA GLY A 968 16.61 -8.10 -6.44
C GLY A 968 15.78 -6.99 -5.81
N GLN A 969 15.29 -7.23 -4.59
CA GLN A 969 14.55 -6.22 -3.82
C GLN A 969 15.17 -6.04 -2.44
N ASN A 970 15.14 -4.79 -1.93
CA ASN A 970 15.71 -4.39 -0.64
C ASN A 970 17.19 -4.83 -0.48
N LEU A 971 17.96 -4.78 -1.58
CA LEU A 971 19.34 -5.31 -1.61
C LEU A 971 20.28 -4.55 -0.70
N LEU A 972 20.08 -3.24 -0.57
CA LEU A 972 20.92 -2.35 0.25
C LEU A 972 20.01 -1.36 1.00
N ILE A 973 20.23 -1.24 2.30
CA ILE A 973 19.59 -0.25 3.17
C ILE A 973 20.71 0.49 3.90
N ILE A 974 20.76 1.80 3.77
CA ILE A 974 21.70 2.70 4.47
C ILE A 974 20.87 3.54 5.44
N SER A 975 21.05 3.32 6.72
CA SER A 975 20.36 4.03 7.80
C SER A 975 21.19 3.92 9.08
N LYS A 976 21.01 4.89 9.98
CA LYS A 976 21.54 4.84 11.35
C LYS A 976 20.58 4.14 12.34
N TYR A 977 19.38 3.82 11.88
CA TYR A 977 18.38 3.16 12.71
C TYR A 977 18.84 1.75 13.12
N ARG A 978 18.73 1.42 14.40
CA ARG A 978 19.16 0.13 14.96
C ARG A 978 18.21 -1.00 14.57
N GLY A 979 16.92 -0.71 14.41
CA GLY A 979 15.90 -1.68 14.03
C GLY A 979 16.14 -2.35 12.69
N SER A 980 15.36 -3.37 12.40
CA SER A 980 15.56 -4.21 11.20
C SER A 980 15.24 -3.48 9.89
N ASP A 981 14.26 -2.55 9.89
CA ASP A 981 13.88 -1.77 8.70
C ASP A 981 13.38 -0.38 9.13
N PRO A 982 14.02 0.73 8.71
CA PRO A 982 13.56 2.08 9.03
C PRO A 982 12.27 2.48 8.31
N ASP A 983 11.88 1.75 7.25
CA ASP A 983 10.66 1.92 6.46
C ASP A 983 9.56 0.97 6.98
N PHE A 984 9.42 0.90 8.28
CA PHE A 984 8.42 0.04 8.91
C PHE A 984 7.01 0.64 8.84
N ASN A 985 6.03 -0.23 8.86
CA ASN A 985 4.62 0.14 8.97
C ASN A 985 4.19 -0.01 10.44
N SER A 986 4.08 1.11 11.16
CA SER A 986 3.46 1.10 12.47
C SER A 986 1.95 0.94 12.31
N ASN A 987 1.39 -0.14 12.86
CA ASN A 987 -0.07 -0.40 12.87
C ASN A 987 -0.81 0.47 13.90
N ASP A 988 -0.10 1.29 14.64
CA ASP A 988 -0.66 2.20 15.60
C ASP A 988 -1.37 3.37 14.89
N GLY A 989 -2.39 3.88 15.50
CA GLY A 989 -3.19 4.98 14.96
C GLY A 989 -2.35 6.22 14.65
N SER A 990 -2.94 7.20 13.97
CA SER A 990 -2.25 8.43 13.54
C SER A 990 -1.56 9.20 14.69
N PHE A 991 -2.00 9.00 15.92
CA PHE A 991 -1.41 9.65 17.11
C PHE A 991 -0.12 8.99 17.61
N SER A 992 0.09 7.71 17.36
CA SER A 992 1.28 6.95 17.79
C SER A 992 2.24 6.63 16.63
N ARG A 993 2.20 7.43 15.56
CA ARG A 993 3.08 7.26 14.40
C ARG A 993 4.55 7.39 14.78
N GLY A 994 5.41 6.57 14.14
CA GLY A 994 6.85 6.56 14.42
C GLY A 994 7.25 5.75 15.65
N TYR A 995 6.29 5.06 16.28
CA TYR A 995 6.55 4.08 17.33
C TYR A 995 6.82 2.70 16.70
N ASP A 996 8.03 2.17 16.82
CA ASP A 996 8.35 0.82 16.38
C ASP A 996 8.15 -0.18 17.52
N GLY A 997 7.02 -0.86 17.52
CA GLY A 997 6.65 -1.93 18.45
C GLY A 997 7.03 -3.33 17.96
N GLY A 998 7.90 -3.45 16.94
CA GLY A 998 8.29 -4.73 16.34
C GLY A 998 7.49 -5.05 15.09
N SER A 999 7.47 -4.10 14.17
CA SER A 999 6.90 -4.30 12.84
C SER A 999 7.66 -5.39 12.08
N PHE A 1000 6.94 -6.16 11.26
CA PHE A 1000 7.53 -7.21 10.45
C PHE A 1000 8.42 -6.60 9.36
N PRO A 1001 9.75 -6.84 9.35
CA PRO A 1001 10.66 -6.16 8.44
C PRO A 1001 10.45 -6.61 6.98
N ASN A 1002 10.69 -5.71 6.02
CA ASN A 1002 10.66 -6.08 4.62
C ASN A 1002 11.84 -7.01 4.28
N PRO A 1003 11.62 -8.17 3.64
CA PRO A 1003 12.70 -9.11 3.33
C PRO A 1003 13.60 -8.59 2.21
N ARG A 1004 14.87 -9.04 2.24
CA ARG A 1004 15.73 -9.02 1.06
C ARG A 1004 15.33 -10.17 0.16
N THR A 1005 15.03 -9.87 -1.11
CA THR A 1005 14.56 -10.87 -2.07
C THR A 1005 15.46 -10.91 -3.30
N VAL A 1006 15.81 -12.13 -3.76
CA VAL A 1006 16.48 -12.34 -5.05
C VAL A 1006 15.67 -13.34 -5.85
N SER A 1007 15.31 -12.96 -7.08
CA SER A 1007 14.42 -13.75 -7.93
C SER A 1007 15.01 -13.95 -9.32
N LEU A 1008 14.69 -15.09 -9.92
CA LEU A 1008 14.95 -15.42 -11.34
C LEU A 1008 13.61 -15.42 -12.07
N GLY A 1009 13.56 -14.77 -13.24
CA GLY A 1009 12.33 -14.72 -14.02
C GLY A 1009 12.55 -14.96 -15.50
N LEU A 1010 11.52 -15.50 -16.14
CA LEU A 1010 11.43 -15.76 -17.58
C LEU A 1010 10.17 -15.09 -18.12
N GLU A 1011 10.31 -14.41 -19.25
CA GLU A 1011 9.18 -13.84 -20.01
C GLU A 1011 9.24 -14.34 -21.45
N VAL A 1012 8.14 -14.91 -21.96
CA VAL A 1012 8.03 -15.42 -23.33
C VAL A 1012 6.76 -14.88 -23.98
N ASN A 1013 6.91 -14.35 -25.19
CA ASN A 1013 5.81 -13.96 -26.06
C ASN A 1013 5.73 -14.92 -27.25
N PHE A 1014 4.52 -15.41 -27.55
CA PHE A 1014 4.23 -16.33 -28.65
C PHE A 1014 3.45 -15.65 -29.75
#